data_1ac1b15ff14dcbf9860ba190a9aacd8d
#
_entry.id   1ac1b15ff14dcbf9860ba190a9aacd8d
#
_cell.length_a   1.000
_cell.length_b   1.000
_cell.length_c   1.000
_cell.angle_alpha   90.00
_cell.angle_beta   90.00
_cell.angle_gamma   90.00
#
_symmetry.space_group_name_H-M   'P 1'
#
loop_
_entity.id
_entity.type
_entity.pdbx_description
1 polymer ?
#
loop_
_entity_poly.entity_id
_entity_poly.type
_entity_poly.pdbx_seq_one_letter_code
_entity_poly.pdbx_strand_id
1 'polypeptide(L)'
;VLRITQQTNHGKNMTTPNRYPPVTSLGNGEEGIIHAISGDHALISRLAGMGIVLNTRIRFLRASGGLVIVQVADTRVALGAGEAAKILVSRLPREEKGLRPQSEALLVALAGQPNAGKSTVFNILTGLSQHVGNWPGKTVEKKEGAHTADGVEMRIVDLPGTYSLTAFSEEEKAAREFIIHEAPDVIVLLVNAAALERSLYLLAEILLLGSPVIVAVNMLDVAEAQGIRVDAEALEKALGLPVVPMIATKNRGIRELVQRIISVSHGEAQTLPKLPLVREDHRKLFEELTALIRDSVHPPYTTPWIAAKLMEGDPEISAMMEGLAPAPVWGQVRSLLIAHEDSLHAVVCGRYDWVEEITRACVSRFRMGQVVMTDRIDHVLTRPVFGIPVLLAVLGGVFFLTYKVGFPLQKLLEGLIKGFTADITPFLTTAPDWLRGLLIGGVIGGAGSVLTFLPILLIFFATLALLEDVGYMARAAFVMDRFMHLVGLHGKSFIPMCIGFGCNVPAIMSVRIIESKKARLLTMLLTPFVPCTARLAVLTFVAAAVFAADATLVVWSLVTLNILVLGAVGMVIHNFFMKEEPTPFIMELPLYHRPDPNTIGHVVWWRTVAFVRKAGTIILTMSILVWLLAYFPDGRTETSILAWIGHLLEPLGLPLGLDWKMVTALITSVVAKENAIATLGVLYGVGGQGLLKVLPTVMGHAPALSFLTVLMLFVPCAATIAVMKREMADRRWFVTSLVLTLVVSYLVGMAAYRIALWTGL
;
A
#
# COMPACT_ATOMS: atom_id res chain seq x y z
N VAL A 1 -5.29 42.03 30.93
CA VAL A 1 -6.36 42.99 31.34
C VAL A 1 -7.32 43.09 30.16
N LEU A 2 -8.43 42.37 30.27
CA LEU A 2 -9.53 42.30 29.30
C LEU A 2 -10.30 43.63 29.28
N ARG A 3 -10.28 44.38 28.19
CA ARG A 3 -11.29 45.40 27.90
C ARG A 3 -12.40 44.75 27.09
N ILE A 4 -13.43 44.28 27.79
CA ILE A 4 -14.73 43.90 27.23
C ILE A 4 -15.53 45.19 27.12
N THR A 5 -15.76 45.70 25.92
CA THR A 5 -16.72 46.77 25.68
C THR A 5 -18.12 46.17 25.64
N GLN A 6 -18.83 46.25 26.77
CA GLN A 6 -20.29 46.12 26.79
C GLN A 6 -20.90 47.33 26.10
N GLN A 7 -21.56 47.16 24.99
CA GLN A 7 -22.58 48.12 24.52
C GLN A 7 -23.96 47.52 24.82
N THR A 8 -24.54 48.09 25.89
CA THR A 8 -25.96 48.01 26.23
C THR A 8 -26.80 48.69 25.15
N ASN A 9 -27.83 48.03 24.73
CA ASN A 9 -28.89 48.52 23.84
C ASN A 9 -29.55 49.79 24.35
N HIS A 10 -29.47 50.90 23.60
CA HIS A 10 -30.55 51.84 23.44
C HIS A 10 -30.48 52.48 22.05
N GLY A 11 -31.61 52.40 21.34
CA GLY A 11 -31.78 52.65 19.93
C GLY A 11 -31.24 53.95 19.38
N LYS A 12 -30.66 53.86 18.21
CA LYS A 12 -30.88 54.70 17.02
C LYS A 12 -29.97 54.21 15.90
N ASN A 13 -30.54 53.98 14.72
CA ASN A 13 -29.86 53.71 13.47
C ASN A 13 -28.70 54.65 13.21
N MET A 14 -27.47 54.12 13.16
CA MET A 14 -26.38 54.66 12.37
C MET A 14 -25.54 53.50 11.86
N THR A 15 -25.65 53.17 10.58
CA THR A 15 -24.83 52.25 9.82
C THR A 15 -23.43 52.82 9.67
N THR A 16 -22.53 52.44 10.58
CA THR A 16 -21.09 52.58 10.32
C THR A 16 -20.70 51.44 9.40
N PRO A 17 -20.02 51.66 8.26
CA PRO A 17 -19.58 50.60 7.38
C PRO A 17 -18.60 49.69 8.14
N ASN A 18 -18.94 48.41 8.18
CA ASN A 18 -18.08 47.38 8.74
C ASN A 18 -16.71 47.45 8.06
N ARG A 19 -15.69 47.86 8.80
CA ARG A 19 -14.32 48.10 8.28
C ARG A 19 -13.61 46.80 7.85
N TYR A 20 -14.14 45.63 8.21
CA TYR A 20 -13.57 44.34 7.94
C TYR A 20 -14.63 43.38 7.34
N PRO A 21 -14.29 42.66 6.24
CA PRO A 21 -15.19 41.71 5.64
C PRO A 21 -15.31 40.40 6.47
N PRO A 22 -16.39 39.64 6.31
CA PRO A 22 -16.55 38.36 6.98
C PRO A 22 -15.58 37.32 6.41
N VAL A 23 -15.25 36.26 7.20
CA VAL A 23 -14.35 35.17 6.78
C VAL A 23 -14.86 34.45 5.54
N THR A 24 -16.17 34.46 5.29
CA THR A 24 -16.80 33.91 4.11
C THR A 24 -16.48 34.66 2.81
N SER A 25 -15.90 35.85 2.88
CA SER A 25 -15.46 36.61 1.72
C SER A 25 -14.02 36.31 1.30
N LEU A 26 -13.31 35.48 2.06
CA LEU A 26 -12.00 34.97 1.70
C LEU A 26 -12.15 33.90 0.60
N GLY A 27 -11.25 33.90 -0.36
CA GLY A 27 -11.13 32.86 -1.36
C GLY A 27 -10.50 31.58 -0.78
N ASN A 28 -10.65 30.46 -1.51
CA ASN A 28 -10.04 29.18 -1.10
C ASN A 28 -8.53 29.32 -0.93
N GLY A 29 -8.03 28.96 0.26
CA GLY A 29 -6.63 29.07 0.63
C GLY A 29 -6.19 30.46 1.08
N GLU A 30 -7.05 31.49 1.05
CA GLU A 30 -6.73 32.82 1.55
C GLU A 30 -6.68 32.87 3.09
N GLU A 31 -5.77 33.68 3.60
CA GLU A 31 -5.58 33.92 5.04
C GLU A 31 -6.04 35.31 5.44
N GLY A 32 -6.52 35.39 6.65
CA GLY A 32 -6.87 36.65 7.30
C GLY A 32 -6.55 36.64 8.79
N ILE A 33 -6.48 37.81 9.38
CA ILE A 33 -6.39 37.97 10.85
C ILE A 33 -7.78 38.33 11.38
N ILE A 34 -8.23 37.61 12.41
CA ILE A 34 -9.53 37.82 13.05
C ILE A 34 -9.48 39.13 13.84
N HIS A 35 -10.26 40.14 13.43
CA HIS A 35 -10.35 41.42 14.11
C HIS A 35 -11.56 41.57 15.02
N ALA A 36 -12.67 40.95 14.67
CA ALA A 36 -13.87 40.96 15.50
C ALA A 36 -14.69 39.66 15.29
N ILE A 37 -15.39 39.26 16.35
CA ILE A 37 -16.35 38.16 16.32
C ILE A 37 -17.67 38.72 16.83
N SER A 38 -18.69 38.76 15.97
CA SER A 38 -20.04 39.25 16.29
C SER A 38 -20.91 38.11 16.75
N GLY A 39 -21.48 38.19 17.96
CA GLY A 39 -22.36 37.14 18.45
C GLY A 39 -22.60 37.24 19.96
N ASP A 40 -23.41 36.31 20.47
CA ASP A 40 -23.66 36.19 21.90
C ASP A 40 -22.44 35.56 22.63
N HIS A 41 -22.43 35.65 23.94
CA HIS A 41 -21.34 35.16 24.77
C HIS A 41 -21.12 33.63 24.59
N ALA A 42 -22.18 32.87 24.29
CA ALA A 42 -22.11 31.44 24.08
C ALA A 42 -21.38 31.07 22.78
N LEU A 43 -21.63 31.80 21.68
CA LEU A 43 -20.95 31.61 20.39
C LEU A 43 -19.48 31.98 20.52
N ILE A 44 -19.15 33.12 21.14
CA ILE A 44 -17.77 33.61 21.33
C ILE A 44 -16.97 32.60 22.17
N SER A 45 -17.54 32.10 23.27
CA SER A 45 -16.88 31.09 24.13
C SER A 45 -16.66 29.79 23.40
N ARG A 46 -17.61 29.33 22.57
CA ARG A 46 -17.50 28.12 21.78
C ARG A 46 -16.42 28.23 20.70
N LEU A 47 -16.36 29.38 20.00
CA LEU A 47 -15.32 29.64 19.00
C LEU A 47 -13.94 29.75 19.64
N ALA A 48 -13.83 30.36 20.81
CA ALA A 48 -12.58 30.45 21.58
C ALA A 48 -12.09 29.07 22.01
N GLY A 49 -12.98 28.15 22.41
CA GLY A 49 -12.64 26.77 22.72
C GLY A 49 -12.08 25.97 21.53
N MET A 50 -12.33 26.43 20.29
CA MET A 50 -11.79 25.85 19.05
C MET A 50 -10.55 26.62 18.53
N GLY A 51 -9.99 27.55 19.32
CA GLY A 51 -8.84 28.34 18.93
C GLY A 51 -9.15 29.56 18.06
N ILE A 52 -10.43 29.86 17.77
CA ILE A 52 -10.87 31.00 16.98
C ILE A 52 -11.03 32.22 17.93
N VAL A 53 -9.95 32.98 18.07
CA VAL A 53 -9.88 34.15 18.94
C VAL A 53 -9.36 35.37 18.20
N LEU A 54 -9.53 36.58 18.79
CA LEU A 54 -9.04 37.81 18.18
C LEU A 54 -7.52 37.74 17.95
N ASN A 55 -7.07 38.38 16.88
CA ASN A 55 -5.67 38.40 16.42
C ASN A 55 -5.06 37.05 16.05
N THR A 56 -5.89 36.01 15.86
CA THR A 56 -5.42 34.70 15.34
C THR A 56 -5.52 34.69 13.82
N ARG A 57 -4.56 34.03 13.16
CA ARG A 57 -4.62 33.75 11.72
C ARG A 57 -5.65 32.67 11.44
N ILE A 58 -6.51 32.92 10.47
CA ILE A 58 -7.52 31.98 9.99
C ILE A 58 -7.38 31.84 8.48
N ARG A 59 -7.30 30.60 8.01
CA ARG A 59 -7.25 30.28 6.58
C ARG A 59 -8.59 29.69 6.16
N PHE A 60 -9.18 30.25 5.13
CA PHE A 60 -10.39 29.73 4.52
C PHE A 60 -10.04 28.57 3.58
N LEU A 61 -10.58 27.38 3.82
CA LEU A 61 -10.25 26.20 3.02
C LEU A 61 -11.28 25.96 1.92
N ARG A 62 -12.56 25.92 2.25
CA ARG A 62 -13.67 25.77 1.30
C ARG A 62 -15.03 26.00 1.94
N ALA A 63 -16.03 26.31 1.11
CA ALA A 63 -17.44 26.27 1.50
C ALA A 63 -18.17 25.18 0.69
N SER A 64 -18.99 24.36 1.32
CA SER A 64 -19.80 23.34 0.68
C SER A 64 -21.03 23.01 1.52
N GLY A 65 -22.20 22.94 0.89
CA GLY A 65 -23.46 22.50 1.55
C GLY A 65 -23.87 23.33 2.77
N GLY A 66 -23.63 24.66 2.79
CA GLY A 66 -23.97 25.53 3.93
C GLY A 66 -22.95 25.48 5.09
N LEU A 67 -21.84 24.76 4.93
CA LEU A 67 -20.72 24.71 5.88
C LEU A 67 -19.49 25.41 5.29
N VAL A 68 -18.77 26.10 6.13
CA VAL A 68 -17.49 26.76 5.84
C VAL A 68 -16.39 26.04 6.61
N ILE A 69 -15.38 25.56 5.94
CA ILE A 69 -14.24 24.91 6.57
C ILE A 69 -13.09 25.90 6.62
N VAL A 70 -12.63 26.18 7.82
CA VAL A 70 -11.50 27.08 8.10
C VAL A 70 -10.41 26.30 8.85
N GLN A 71 -9.18 26.76 8.72
CA GLN A 71 -8.05 26.28 9.50
C GLN A 71 -7.55 27.40 10.41
N VAL A 72 -7.36 27.07 11.68
CA VAL A 72 -6.76 27.96 12.68
C VAL A 72 -5.64 27.17 13.35
N ALA A 73 -4.41 27.67 13.24
CA ALA A 73 -3.20 26.90 13.55
C ALA A 73 -3.23 25.52 12.87
N ASP A 74 -3.09 24.42 13.61
CA ASP A 74 -3.10 23.05 13.07
C ASP A 74 -4.50 22.40 13.06
N THR A 75 -5.54 23.13 13.48
CA THR A 75 -6.89 22.58 13.63
C THR A 75 -7.81 23.04 12.50
N ARG A 76 -8.50 22.09 11.84
CA ARG A 76 -9.56 22.38 10.87
C ARG A 76 -10.90 22.39 11.56
N VAL A 77 -11.65 23.47 11.39
CA VAL A 77 -12.95 23.69 12.03
C VAL A 77 -14.01 23.87 10.93
N ALA A 78 -15.10 23.13 11.02
CA ALA A 78 -16.27 23.32 10.17
C ALA A 78 -17.28 24.22 10.91
N LEU A 79 -17.64 25.35 10.31
CA LEU A 79 -18.57 26.35 10.83
C LEU A 79 -19.82 26.41 9.93
N GLY A 80 -20.97 26.64 10.51
CA GLY A 80 -22.16 27.03 9.72
C GLY A 80 -21.90 28.35 8.98
N ALA A 81 -22.44 28.50 7.76
CA ALA A 81 -22.24 29.71 6.97
C ALA A 81 -22.67 30.99 7.73
N GLY A 82 -23.74 30.91 8.55
CA GLY A 82 -24.20 32.01 9.40
C GLY A 82 -23.26 32.33 10.57
N GLU A 83 -22.55 31.34 11.12
CA GLU A 83 -21.56 31.52 12.19
C GLU A 83 -20.25 32.06 11.59
N ALA A 84 -19.84 31.55 10.44
CA ALA A 84 -18.67 32.01 9.70
C ALA A 84 -18.80 33.47 9.25
N ALA A 85 -20.00 33.90 8.85
CA ALA A 85 -20.27 35.30 8.47
C ALA A 85 -20.12 36.31 9.63
N LYS A 86 -20.12 35.84 10.89
CA LYS A 86 -19.95 36.64 12.08
C LYS A 86 -18.47 36.85 12.48
N ILE A 87 -17.54 36.16 11.83
CA ILE A 87 -16.10 36.30 12.05
C ILE A 87 -15.57 37.32 11.03
N LEU A 88 -15.16 38.49 11.51
CA LEU A 88 -14.65 39.56 10.68
C LEU A 88 -13.13 39.53 10.62
N VAL A 89 -12.59 39.56 9.40
CA VAL A 89 -11.15 39.36 9.15
C VAL A 89 -10.57 40.49 8.30
N SER A 90 -9.33 40.87 8.56
CA SER A 90 -8.55 41.61 7.58
C SER A 90 -7.86 40.63 6.66
N ARG A 91 -7.98 40.84 5.36
CA ARG A 91 -7.20 40.03 4.39
C ARG A 91 -5.72 40.32 4.59
N LEU A 92 -4.92 39.28 4.72
CA LEU A 92 -3.47 39.41 4.60
C LEU A 92 -3.17 39.63 3.10
N PRO A 93 -2.33 40.61 2.72
CA PRO A 93 -1.87 40.72 1.36
C PRO A 93 -1.27 39.38 0.95
N ARG A 94 -1.64 38.86 -0.20
CA ARG A 94 -1.00 37.69 -0.78
C ARG A 94 0.43 38.11 -1.07
N GLU A 95 1.40 37.61 -0.32
CA GLU A 95 2.81 37.84 -0.60
C GLU A 95 3.08 37.29 -1.99
N GLU A 96 3.36 38.18 -2.95
CA GLU A 96 4.07 37.77 -4.17
C GLU A 96 5.33 37.05 -3.71
N LYS A 97 5.70 35.95 -4.41
CA LYS A 97 6.89 35.12 -4.11
C LYS A 97 8.15 35.99 -4.02
N GLY A 98 8.30 36.74 -2.95
CA GLY A 98 9.53 37.36 -2.49
C GLY A 98 10.12 36.42 -1.44
N LEU A 99 11.39 36.11 -1.58
CA LEU A 99 12.28 35.35 -0.69
C LEU A 99 11.68 35.15 0.72
N ARG A 100 11.33 33.89 1.06
CA ARG A 100 10.90 33.53 2.42
C ARG A 100 11.93 34.02 3.41
N PRO A 101 11.54 34.44 4.63
CA PRO A 101 12.50 34.76 5.68
C PRO A 101 13.40 33.55 5.93
N GLN A 102 14.68 33.76 6.12
CA GLN A 102 15.75 32.73 6.32
C GLN A 102 15.51 31.74 7.48
N SER A 103 14.35 31.69 8.08
CA SER A 103 14.00 30.84 9.25
C SER A 103 13.11 29.62 8.95
N GLU A 104 12.60 29.45 7.74
CA GLU A 104 11.82 28.23 7.39
C GLU A 104 12.68 27.23 6.61
N ALA A 105 12.61 25.95 7.01
CA ALA A 105 13.30 24.85 6.34
C ALA A 105 12.88 24.76 4.86
N LEU A 106 13.87 24.59 3.98
CA LEU A 106 13.67 24.48 2.53
C LEU A 106 12.85 23.26 2.18
N LEU A 107 11.74 23.42 1.46
CA LEU A 107 10.88 22.29 1.05
C LEU A 107 11.38 21.68 -0.26
N VAL A 108 11.89 20.47 -0.18
CA VAL A 108 12.41 19.69 -1.33
C VAL A 108 11.51 18.50 -1.61
N ALA A 109 11.00 18.38 -2.83
CA ALA A 109 10.22 17.24 -3.28
C ALA A 109 11.06 16.29 -4.14
N LEU A 110 11.13 15.01 -3.77
CA LEU A 110 11.71 13.97 -4.60
C LEU A 110 10.63 13.38 -5.52
N ALA A 111 10.72 13.64 -6.81
CA ALA A 111 9.83 13.12 -7.82
C ALA A 111 10.56 12.11 -8.72
N GLY A 112 9.82 11.30 -9.47
CA GLY A 112 10.38 10.37 -10.46
C GLY A 112 9.58 9.09 -10.56
N GLN A 113 9.89 8.30 -11.56
CA GLN A 113 9.20 7.05 -11.84
C GLN A 113 9.44 5.99 -10.75
N PRO A 114 8.57 4.97 -10.64
CA PRO A 114 8.89 3.77 -9.87
C PRO A 114 10.25 3.21 -10.28
N ASN A 115 11.00 2.71 -9.30
CA ASN A 115 12.34 2.12 -9.51
C ASN A 115 13.45 3.07 -10.01
N ALA A 116 13.25 4.39 -10.02
CA ALA A 116 14.32 5.36 -10.32
C ALA A 116 15.31 5.57 -9.16
N GLY A 117 15.07 4.95 -8.00
CA GLY A 117 15.93 5.04 -6.82
C GLY A 117 15.57 6.16 -5.84
N LYS A 118 14.33 6.71 -5.91
CA LYS A 118 13.84 7.77 -5.01
C LYS A 118 14.02 7.44 -3.53
N SER A 119 13.48 6.30 -3.11
CA SER A 119 13.54 5.89 -1.69
C SER A 119 14.98 5.63 -1.23
N THR A 120 15.89 5.23 -2.12
CA THR A 120 17.31 5.10 -1.80
C THR A 120 17.92 6.46 -1.52
N VAL A 121 17.71 7.44 -2.40
CA VAL A 121 18.19 8.82 -2.22
C VAL A 121 17.56 9.46 -0.99
N PHE A 122 16.26 9.28 -0.79
CA PHE A 122 15.54 9.74 0.39
C PHE A 122 16.17 9.21 1.70
N ASN A 123 16.40 7.89 1.76
CA ASN A 123 17.00 7.26 2.95
C ASN A 123 18.44 7.72 3.22
N ILE A 124 19.22 7.98 2.16
CA ILE A 124 20.60 8.50 2.31
C ILE A 124 20.58 9.93 2.86
N LEU A 125 19.69 10.77 2.33
CA LEU A 125 19.59 12.17 2.76
C LEU A 125 19.02 12.31 4.17
N THR A 126 17.96 11.57 4.52
CA THR A 126 17.22 11.73 5.79
C THR A 126 17.71 10.84 6.92
N GLY A 127 18.44 9.76 6.61
CA GLY A 127 18.96 8.82 7.61
C GLY A 127 17.84 8.25 8.49
N LEU A 128 17.99 8.42 9.83
CA LEU A 128 17.00 7.96 10.83
C LEU A 128 15.89 8.99 11.11
N SER A 129 15.98 10.20 10.56
CA SER A 129 15.04 11.31 10.80
C SER A 129 13.86 11.25 9.83
N GLN A 130 13.11 10.13 9.84
CA GLN A 130 12.00 9.90 8.93
C GLN A 130 10.66 9.87 9.65
N HIS A 131 9.68 10.54 9.08
CA HIS A 131 8.28 10.44 9.48
C HIS A 131 7.47 9.75 8.39
N VAL A 132 6.79 8.67 8.75
CA VAL A 132 5.98 7.89 7.82
C VAL A 132 4.51 8.05 8.22
N GLY A 133 3.71 8.55 7.30
CA GLY A 133 2.27 8.73 7.47
C GLY A 133 1.51 8.37 6.19
N ASN A 134 0.25 8.70 6.11
CA ASN A 134 -0.51 8.59 4.87
C ASN A 134 -0.81 10.00 4.34
N TRP A 135 -0.90 10.12 3.01
CA TRP A 135 -1.39 11.35 2.41
C TRP A 135 -2.81 11.66 2.92
N PRO A 136 -3.13 12.92 3.23
CA PRO A 136 -4.43 13.29 3.77
C PRO A 136 -5.59 12.79 2.90
N GLY A 137 -6.46 11.96 3.48
CA GLY A 137 -7.62 11.40 2.79
C GLY A 137 -7.33 10.33 1.74
N LYS A 138 -6.08 9.82 1.67
CA LYS A 138 -5.65 8.80 0.70
C LYS A 138 -4.99 7.62 1.41
N THR A 139 -4.98 6.46 0.76
CA THR A 139 -4.34 5.24 1.26
C THR A 139 -2.85 5.14 0.90
N VAL A 140 -2.32 6.17 0.26
CA VAL A 140 -0.93 6.25 -0.21
C VAL A 140 -0.01 6.69 0.93
N GLU A 141 1.13 6.03 1.08
CA GLU A 141 2.12 6.32 2.12
C GLU A 141 2.89 7.61 1.79
N LYS A 142 2.98 8.54 2.77
CA LYS A 142 3.79 9.75 2.71
C LYS A 142 5.04 9.55 3.55
N LYS A 143 6.20 9.79 2.98
CA LYS A 143 7.49 9.79 3.69
C LYS A 143 8.06 11.19 3.68
N GLU A 144 8.44 11.66 4.85
CA GLU A 144 8.98 12.98 5.06
C GLU A 144 10.16 12.90 6.03
N GLY A 145 11.21 13.68 5.80
CA GLY A 145 12.39 13.69 6.66
C GLY A 145 13.12 15.01 6.58
N ALA A 146 13.98 15.27 7.57
CA ALA A 146 14.81 16.46 7.65
C ALA A 146 16.27 16.13 7.28
N HIS A 147 16.93 17.07 6.61
CA HIS A 147 18.36 17.03 6.30
C HIS A 147 18.95 18.43 6.51
N THR A 148 20.11 18.51 7.15
CA THR A 148 20.80 19.78 7.34
C THR A 148 22.17 19.71 6.67
N ALA A 149 22.45 20.64 5.78
CA ALA A 149 23.74 20.77 5.11
C ALA A 149 24.11 22.26 4.92
N ASP A 150 25.36 22.60 5.13
CA ASP A 150 25.90 23.94 4.98
C ASP A 150 25.09 25.04 5.74
N GLY A 151 24.50 24.65 6.89
CA GLY A 151 23.67 25.54 7.71
C GLY A 151 22.23 25.76 7.22
N VAL A 152 21.85 25.11 6.11
CA VAL A 152 20.49 25.14 5.56
C VAL A 152 19.72 23.88 6.00
N GLU A 153 18.60 24.09 6.64
CA GLU A 153 17.68 23.01 7.00
C GLU A 153 16.73 22.73 5.83
N MET A 154 16.65 21.46 5.43
CA MET A 154 15.83 21.00 4.32
C MET A 154 14.81 19.98 4.82
N ARG A 155 13.56 20.19 4.45
CA ARG A 155 12.47 19.25 4.64
C ARG A 155 12.25 18.49 3.33
N ILE A 156 12.59 17.22 3.32
CA ILE A 156 12.57 16.36 2.13
C ILE A 156 11.31 15.51 2.15
N VAL A 157 10.54 15.53 1.06
CA VAL A 157 9.31 14.74 0.90
C VAL A 157 9.49 13.76 -0.27
N ASP A 158 9.34 12.46 0.00
CA ASP A 158 9.35 11.41 -1.03
C ASP A 158 7.96 11.31 -1.66
N LEU A 159 7.82 11.78 -2.90
CA LEU A 159 6.57 11.67 -3.64
C LEU A 159 6.37 10.24 -4.15
N PRO A 160 5.11 9.78 -4.27
CA PRO A 160 4.81 8.50 -4.89
C PRO A 160 5.46 8.38 -6.27
N GLY A 161 5.87 7.16 -6.66
CA GLY A 161 6.43 6.90 -7.98
C GLY A 161 5.35 7.01 -9.05
N THR A 162 5.51 7.96 -9.99
CA THR A 162 4.52 8.25 -11.02
C THR A 162 5.16 8.32 -12.40
N TYR A 163 4.40 7.93 -13.42
CA TYR A 163 4.82 8.02 -14.81
C TYR A 163 4.37 9.31 -15.46
N SER A 164 3.25 9.86 -14.99
CA SER A 164 2.67 11.13 -15.41
C SER A 164 1.98 11.83 -14.24
N LEU A 165 1.57 13.08 -14.43
CA LEU A 165 0.73 13.82 -13.48
C LEU A 165 -0.76 13.81 -13.91
N THR A 166 -1.15 12.94 -14.82
CA THR A 166 -2.54 12.72 -15.20
C THR A 166 -3.20 11.86 -14.13
N ALA A 167 -4.33 12.28 -13.53
CA ALA A 167 -4.88 11.71 -12.31
C ALA A 167 -5.60 10.36 -12.50
N PHE A 168 -4.94 9.36 -13.08
CA PHE A 168 -5.51 8.01 -13.22
C PHE A 168 -5.33 7.17 -11.96
N SER A 169 -4.25 7.35 -11.20
CA SER A 169 -3.99 6.64 -9.95
C SER A 169 -4.03 7.57 -8.73
N GLU A 170 -4.23 7.01 -7.53
CA GLU A 170 -4.18 7.78 -6.27
C GLU A 170 -2.77 8.33 -6.01
N GLU A 171 -1.74 7.60 -6.47
CA GLU A 171 -0.34 8.00 -6.40
C GLU A 171 -0.06 9.23 -7.28
N GLU A 172 -0.50 9.21 -8.54
CA GLU A 172 -0.35 10.33 -9.47
C GLU A 172 -1.09 11.56 -8.96
N LYS A 173 -2.30 11.35 -8.46
CA LYS A 173 -3.11 12.41 -7.85
C LYS A 173 -2.45 13.00 -6.60
N ALA A 174 -1.80 12.18 -5.77
CA ALA A 174 -1.10 12.66 -4.59
C ALA A 174 0.15 13.49 -4.95
N ALA A 175 0.94 13.02 -5.93
CA ALA A 175 2.11 13.74 -6.41
C ALA A 175 1.72 15.08 -7.07
N ARG A 176 0.70 15.08 -7.93
CA ARG A 176 0.17 16.28 -8.60
C ARG A 176 -0.31 17.32 -7.59
N GLU A 177 -1.18 16.92 -6.65
CA GLU A 177 -1.71 17.84 -5.64
C GLU A 177 -0.61 18.44 -4.76
N PHE A 178 0.41 17.64 -4.40
CA PHE A 178 1.52 18.15 -3.62
C PHE A 178 2.32 19.21 -4.38
N ILE A 179 2.72 18.92 -5.62
CA ILE A 179 3.51 19.86 -6.42
C ILE A 179 2.74 21.16 -6.63
N ILE A 180 1.44 21.09 -6.91
CA ILE A 180 0.62 22.25 -7.20
C ILE A 180 0.31 23.08 -5.93
N HIS A 181 -0.11 22.44 -4.83
CA HIS A 181 -0.62 23.16 -3.67
C HIS A 181 0.44 23.49 -2.63
N GLU A 182 1.41 22.60 -2.39
CA GLU A 182 2.50 22.85 -1.44
C GLU A 182 3.64 23.66 -2.07
N ALA A 183 3.69 23.75 -3.42
CA ALA A 183 4.63 24.55 -4.19
C ALA A 183 6.08 24.43 -3.64
N PRO A 184 6.72 23.25 -3.75
CA PRO A 184 8.06 23.01 -3.19
C PRO A 184 9.07 24.00 -3.77
N ASP A 185 10.05 24.39 -2.94
CA ASP A 185 11.10 25.32 -3.34
C ASP A 185 12.00 24.72 -4.43
N VAL A 186 12.21 23.41 -4.38
CA VAL A 186 12.96 22.65 -5.39
C VAL A 186 12.32 21.28 -5.59
N ILE A 187 12.12 20.89 -6.83
CA ILE A 187 11.77 19.51 -7.22
C ILE A 187 13.02 18.81 -7.71
N VAL A 188 13.42 17.74 -7.06
CA VAL A 188 14.47 16.84 -7.54
C VAL A 188 13.81 15.71 -8.31
N LEU A 189 13.93 15.73 -9.62
CA LEU A 189 13.45 14.64 -10.47
C LEU A 189 14.54 13.58 -10.64
N LEU A 190 14.33 12.41 -10.02
CA LEU A 190 15.20 11.26 -10.23
C LEU A 190 14.83 10.56 -11.53
N VAL A 191 15.80 10.46 -12.43
CA VAL A 191 15.68 9.78 -13.71
C VAL A 191 16.61 8.56 -13.75
N ASN A 192 16.14 7.48 -14.36
CA ASN A 192 16.95 6.29 -14.57
C ASN A 192 17.77 6.44 -15.86
N ALA A 193 19.09 6.45 -15.75
CA ALA A 193 20.00 6.58 -16.90
C ALA A 193 19.81 5.48 -17.95
N ALA A 194 19.43 4.26 -17.54
CA ALA A 194 19.19 3.14 -18.44
C ALA A 194 17.82 3.24 -19.18
N ALA A 195 16.91 4.10 -18.68
CA ALA A 195 15.58 4.34 -19.26
C ALA A 195 15.27 5.84 -19.27
N LEU A 196 16.20 6.64 -19.79
CA LEU A 196 16.16 8.10 -19.73
C LEU A 196 14.95 8.67 -20.45
N GLU A 197 14.66 8.19 -21.65
CA GLU A 197 13.53 8.62 -22.49
C GLU A 197 12.20 8.57 -21.71
N ARG A 198 11.95 7.46 -21.05
CA ARG A 198 10.75 7.26 -20.25
C ARG A 198 10.68 8.21 -19.05
N SER A 199 11.82 8.39 -18.37
CA SER A 199 11.90 9.25 -17.19
C SER A 199 11.72 10.74 -17.52
N LEU A 200 12.17 11.19 -18.70
CA LEU A 200 12.01 12.57 -19.16
C LEU A 200 10.57 12.94 -19.53
N TYR A 201 9.69 11.96 -19.80
CA TYR A 201 8.28 12.25 -20.05
C TYR A 201 7.59 12.93 -18.84
N LEU A 202 7.88 12.47 -17.63
CA LEU A 202 7.39 13.12 -16.41
C LEU A 202 7.97 14.53 -16.23
N LEU A 203 9.23 14.76 -16.64
CA LEU A 203 9.84 16.08 -16.63
C LEU A 203 9.04 17.06 -17.48
N ALA A 204 8.64 16.64 -18.68
CA ALA A 204 7.85 17.48 -19.58
C ALA A 204 6.56 18.00 -18.95
N GLU A 205 5.91 17.22 -18.07
CA GLU A 205 4.72 17.66 -17.34
C GLU A 205 5.04 18.60 -16.19
N ILE A 206 6.10 18.30 -15.43
CA ILE A 206 6.53 19.12 -14.27
C ILE A 206 6.96 20.52 -14.72
N LEU A 207 7.66 20.62 -15.84
CA LEU A 207 8.12 21.91 -16.37
C LEU A 207 7.00 22.88 -16.69
N LEU A 208 5.85 22.38 -17.12
CA LEU A 208 4.66 23.22 -17.39
C LEU A 208 4.07 23.83 -16.11
N LEU A 209 4.38 23.30 -14.92
CA LEU A 209 3.95 23.83 -13.63
C LEU A 209 4.80 25.02 -13.16
N GLY A 210 5.99 25.26 -13.77
CA GLY A 210 6.85 26.39 -13.48
C GLY A 210 7.61 26.31 -12.13
N SER A 211 7.66 25.16 -11.49
CA SER A 211 8.47 24.96 -10.27
C SER A 211 9.95 24.76 -10.62
N PRO A 212 10.90 25.19 -9.75
CA PRO A 212 12.33 24.93 -9.94
C PRO A 212 12.62 23.43 -9.92
N VAL A 213 13.33 22.92 -10.95
CA VAL A 213 13.62 21.49 -11.12
C VAL A 213 15.11 21.25 -11.22
N ILE A 214 15.59 20.21 -10.54
CA ILE A 214 16.92 19.61 -10.72
C ILE A 214 16.73 18.19 -11.23
N VAL A 215 17.47 17.80 -12.28
CA VAL A 215 17.44 16.45 -12.82
C VAL A 215 18.59 15.61 -12.23
N ALA A 216 18.27 14.62 -11.42
CA ALA A 216 19.24 13.70 -10.83
C ALA A 216 19.30 12.40 -11.64
N VAL A 217 20.35 12.22 -12.45
CA VAL A 217 20.54 11.06 -13.34
C VAL A 217 21.19 9.94 -12.54
N ASN A 218 20.35 9.02 -12.07
CA ASN A 218 20.75 7.89 -11.24
C ASN A 218 20.97 6.61 -12.07
N MET A 219 21.61 5.59 -11.46
CA MET A 219 21.87 4.28 -12.09
C MET A 219 22.78 4.35 -13.31
N LEU A 220 23.76 5.25 -13.32
CA LEU A 220 24.72 5.35 -14.41
C LEU A 220 25.54 4.06 -14.61
N ASP A 221 25.86 3.35 -13.53
CA ASP A 221 26.53 2.05 -13.60
C ASP A 221 25.68 0.97 -14.28
N VAL A 222 24.38 1.01 -14.11
CA VAL A 222 23.45 0.11 -14.80
C VAL A 222 23.39 0.45 -16.31
N ALA A 223 23.31 1.74 -16.64
CA ALA A 223 23.33 2.21 -18.03
C ALA A 223 24.65 1.83 -18.74
N GLU A 224 25.80 2.06 -18.12
CA GLU A 224 27.10 1.68 -18.64
C GLU A 224 27.22 0.17 -18.85
N ALA A 225 26.71 -0.64 -17.92
CA ALA A 225 26.67 -2.10 -18.07
C ALA A 225 25.82 -2.55 -19.28
N GLN A 226 24.85 -1.75 -19.70
CA GLN A 226 24.04 -1.98 -20.91
C GLN A 226 24.63 -1.36 -22.18
N GLY A 227 25.81 -0.73 -22.08
CA GLY A 227 26.43 -0.03 -23.20
C GLY A 227 25.77 1.28 -23.56
N ILE A 228 25.03 1.86 -22.62
CA ILE A 228 24.40 3.18 -22.73
C ILE A 228 25.27 4.16 -21.94
N ARG A 229 25.72 5.22 -22.60
CA ARG A 229 26.44 6.32 -21.94
C ARG A 229 25.60 7.58 -22.05
N VAL A 230 25.32 8.18 -20.89
CA VAL A 230 24.61 9.46 -20.78
C VAL A 230 25.64 10.54 -20.49
N ASP A 231 25.69 11.55 -21.33
CA ASP A 231 26.51 12.75 -21.13
C ASP A 231 25.67 13.77 -20.34
N ALA A 232 26.03 13.94 -19.04
CA ALA A 232 25.31 14.83 -18.14
C ALA A 232 25.44 16.31 -18.52
N GLU A 233 26.58 16.74 -19.05
CA GLU A 233 26.78 18.14 -19.49
C GLU A 233 25.97 18.44 -20.73
N ALA A 234 25.94 17.50 -21.69
CA ALA A 234 25.12 17.63 -22.89
C ALA A 234 23.62 17.65 -22.52
N LEU A 235 23.19 16.83 -21.53
CA LEU A 235 21.83 16.80 -21.03
C LEU A 235 21.46 18.12 -20.32
N GLU A 236 22.36 18.67 -19.50
CA GLU A 236 22.19 19.97 -18.83
C GLU A 236 21.97 21.10 -19.85
N LYS A 237 22.81 21.14 -20.90
CA LYS A 237 22.68 22.11 -22.01
C LYS A 237 21.40 21.90 -22.84
N ALA A 238 21.03 20.66 -23.10
CA ALA A 238 19.83 20.34 -23.88
C ALA A 238 18.53 20.70 -23.13
N LEU A 239 18.48 20.47 -21.82
CA LEU A 239 17.33 20.77 -20.96
C LEU A 239 17.27 22.23 -20.52
N GLY A 240 18.43 22.90 -20.37
CA GLY A 240 18.54 24.20 -19.70
C GLY A 240 18.25 24.13 -18.19
N LEU A 241 18.49 22.98 -17.58
CA LEU A 241 18.26 22.69 -16.17
C LEU A 241 19.50 22.07 -15.54
N PRO A 242 19.74 22.28 -14.22
CA PRO A 242 20.83 21.62 -13.52
C PRO A 242 20.68 20.08 -13.56
N VAL A 243 21.76 19.40 -13.95
CA VAL A 243 21.81 17.93 -14.05
C VAL A 243 22.90 17.40 -13.11
N VAL A 244 22.55 16.45 -12.26
CA VAL A 244 23.48 15.82 -11.33
C VAL A 244 23.62 14.33 -11.66
N PRO A 245 24.79 13.88 -12.16
CA PRO A 245 25.07 12.46 -12.37
C PRO A 245 25.32 11.75 -11.04
N MET A 246 24.63 10.61 -10.82
CA MET A 246 24.74 9.93 -9.53
C MET A 246 24.64 8.40 -9.63
N ILE A 247 25.18 7.74 -8.59
CA ILE A 247 24.98 6.32 -8.30
C ILE A 247 24.63 6.23 -6.82
N ALA A 248 23.34 6.29 -6.52
CA ALA A 248 22.83 6.40 -5.16
C ALA A 248 23.32 5.25 -4.26
N THR A 249 23.32 4.01 -4.74
CA THR A 249 23.80 2.83 -4.00
C THR A 249 25.27 2.91 -3.57
N LYS A 250 26.09 3.71 -4.27
CA LYS A 250 27.50 3.95 -3.97
C LYS A 250 27.76 5.31 -3.32
N ASN A 251 26.71 6.01 -2.92
CA ASN A 251 26.76 7.37 -2.33
C ASN A 251 27.51 8.41 -3.22
N ARG A 252 27.55 8.18 -4.55
CA ARG A 252 28.20 9.07 -5.51
C ARG A 252 27.19 10.07 -6.05
N GLY A 253 27.57 11.37 -6.07
CA GLY A 253 26.71 12.47 -6.55
C GLY A 253 25.76 13.06 -5.50
N ILE A 254 25.62 12.45 -4.30
CA ILE A 254 24.71 12.93 -3.26
C ILE A 254 25.09 14.32 -2.73
N ARG A 255 26.38 14.55 -2.45
CA ARG A 255 26.88 15.86 -1.97
C ARG A 255 26.66 16.94 -3.02
N GLU A 256 26.91 16.64 -4.28
CA GLU A 256 26.69 17.55 -5.39
C GLU A 256 25.21 17.89 -5.55
N LEU A 257 24.33 16.89 -5.40
CA LEU A 257 22.88 17.10 -5.41
C LEU A 257 22.46 18.09 -4.33
N VAL A 258 22.94 17.94 -3.09
CA VAL A 258 22.61 18.84 -1.99
C VAL A 258 23.10 20.27 -2.27
N GLN A 259 24.30 20.44 -2.79
CA GLN A 259 24.83 21.76 -3.16
C GLN A 259 24.00 22.41 -4.28
N ARG A 260 23.61 21.64 -5.29
CA ARG A 260 22.72 22.13 -6.37
C ARG A 260 21.32 22.51 -5.85
N ILE A 261 20.77 21.78 -4.88
CA ILE A 261 19.49 22.13 -4.26
C ILE A 261 19.60 23.52 -3.59
N ILE A 262 20.66 23.75 -2.84
CA ILE A 262 20.88 25.04 -2.17
C ILE A 262 21.06 26.17 -3.19
N SER A 263 21.89 25.97 -4.22
CA SER A 263 22.13 27.02 -5.23
C SER A 263 20.89 27.36 -6.05
N VAL A 264 20.06 26.38 -6.40
CA VAL A 264 18.79 26.61 -7.11
C VAL A 264 17.77 27.33 -6.22
N SER A 265 17.69 26.97 -4.94
CA SER A 265 16.77 27.63 -4.01
C SER A 265 17.12 29.10 -3.75
N HIS A 266 18.39 29.45 -3.81
CA HIS A 266 18.86 30.84 -3.67
C HIS A 266 18.79 31.62 -4.99
N GLY A 267 18.37 31.00 -6.11
CA GLY A 267 18.28 31.67 -7.40
C GLY A 267 19.64 31.93 -8.06
N GLU A 268 20.71 31.32 -7.58
CA GLU A 268 22.08 31.48 -8.12
C GLU A 268 22.27 30.73 -9.44
N ALA A 269 21.51 29.64 -9.64
CA ALA A 269 21.53 28.89 -10.88
C ALA A 269 20.49 29.46 -11.86
N GLN A 270 20.92 30.01 -12.98
CA GLN A 270 20.02 30.41 -14.07
C GLN A 270 19.42 29.17 -14.72
N THR A 271 18.12 28.96 -14.51
CA THR A 271 17.37 27.90 -15.17
C THR A 271 16.51 28.52 -16.29
N LEU A 272 16.84 28.16 -17.52
CA LEU A 272 16.05 28.52 -18.71
C LEU A 272 15.56 27.22 -19.35
N PRO A 273 14.55 26.57 -18.78
CA PRO A 273 14.10 25.27 -19.26
C PRO A 273 13.55 25.36 -20.67
N LYS A 274 13.95 24.46 -21.55
CA LYS A 274 13.30 24.25 -22.82
C LYS A 274 11.98 23.54 -22.55
N LEU A 275 10.87 24.25 -22.72
CA LEU A 275 9.54 23.68 -22.49
C LEU A 275 9.16 22.71 -23.61
N PRO A 276 8.46 21.60 -23.27
CA PRO A 276 7.94 20.68 -24.26
C PRO A 276 6.90 21.38 -25.12
N LEU A 277 7.01 21.20 -26.44
CA LEU A 277 6.10 21.78 -27.41
C LEU A 277 5.01 20.76 -27.75
N VAL A 278 3.78 21.24 -27.89
CA VAL A 278 2.73 20.51 -28.59
C VAL A 278 3.12 20.38 -30.07
N ARG A 279 2.73 19.28 -30.71
CA ARG A 279 3.02 19.07 -32.15
C ARG A 279 2.64 20.28 -32.97
N GLU A 280 3.39 20.52 -34.03
CA GLU A 280 3.32 21.78 -34.83
C GLU A 280 1.94 21.99 -35.44
N ASP A 281 1.25 20.91 -35.82
CA ASP A 281 -0.12 20.90 -36.38
C ASP A 281 -1.18 21.40 -35.36
N HIS A 282 -0.95 21.23 -34.03
CA HIS A 282 -1.86 21.66 -32.95
C HIS A 282 -1.31 22.83 -32.13
N ARG A 283 -0.19 23.42 -32.52
CA ARG A 283 0.40 24.56 -31.79
C ARG A 283 -0.55 25.75 -31.74
N LYS A 284 -1.23 26.06 -32.85
CA LYS A 284 -2.22 27.15 -32.89
C LYS A 284 -3.38 26.91 -31.93
N LEU A 285 -3.88 25.68 -31.85
CA LEU A 285 -4.92 25.29 -30.89
C LEU A 285 -4.45 25.51 -29.45
N PHE A 286 -3.23 25.10 -29.11
CA PHE A 286 -2.65 25.29 -27.77
C PHE A 286 -2.50 26.78 -27.44
N GLU A 287 -2.03 27.60 -28.33
CA GLU A 287 -1.89 29.05 -28.14
C GLU A 287 -3.26 29.73 -28.01
N GLU A 288 -4.25 29.34 -28.79
CA GLU A 288 -5.61 29.87 -28.75
C GLU A 288 -6.32 29.48 -27.44
N LEU A 289 -6.23 28.21 -27.01
CA LEU A 289 -6.74 27.76 -25.71
C LEU A 289 -6.06 28.50 -24.58
N THR A 290 -4.73 28.64 -24.61
CA THR A 290 -3.96 29.37 -23.59
C THR A 290 -4.41 30.84 -23.50
N ALA A 291 -4.68 31.49 -24.64
CA ALA A 291 -5.18 32.88 -24.66
C ALA A 291 -6.60 32.98 -24.08
N LEU A 292 -7.51 32.05 -24.42
CA LEU A 292 -8.91 32.06 -24.00
C LEU A 292 -9.06 31.85 -22.47
N ILE A 293 -8.24 30.98 -21.87
CA ILE A 293 -8.38 30.61 -20.45
C ILE A 293 -7.53 31.47 -19.52
N ARG A 294 -6.67 32.35 -20.05
CA ARG A 294 -5.68 33.11 -19.26
C ARG A 294 -6.30 33.85 -18.07
N ASP A 295 -7.40 34.54 -18.27
CA ASP A 295 -8.05 35.35 -17.23
C ASP A 295 -8.86 34.50 -16.22
N SER A 296 -9.12 33.24 -16.57
CA SER A 296 -9.87 32.29 -15.74
C SER A 296 -8.97 31.38 -14.91
N VAL A 297 -7.68 31.31 -15.23
CA VAL A 297 -6.70 30.48 -14.50
C VAL A 297 -6.01 31.30 -13.44
N HIS A 298 -6.10 30.84 -12.19
CA HIS A 298 -5.49 31.51 -11.03
C HIS A 298 -4.44 30.61 -10.38
N PRO A 299 -3.39 31.18 -9.75
CA PRO A 299 -2.46 30.41 -8.93
C PRO A 299 -3.19 29.51 -7.96
N PRO A 300 -2.71 28.26 -7.72
CA PRO A 300 -1.36 27.77 -8.04
C PRO A 300 -1.19 27.16 -9.44
N TYR A 301 -2.20 27.19 -10.28
CA TYR A 301 -2.15 26.63 -11.63
C TYR A 301 -1.49 27.57 -12.63
N THR A 302 -0.77 26.99 -13.60
CA THR A 302 -0.25 27.74 -14.76
C THR A 302 -1.17 27.55 -15.95
N THR A 303 -1.34 28.60 -16.75
CA THR A 303 -2.20 28.56 -17.95
C THR A 303 -1.75 27.53 -18.97
N PRO A 304 -0.43 27.39 -19.29
CA PRO A 304 0.03 26.35 -20.23
C PRO A 304 -0.26 24.92 -19.76
N TRP A 305 -0.14 24.67 -18.44
CA TRP A 305 -0.43 23.34 -17.90
C TRP A 305 -1.92 23.00 -17.99
N ILE A 306 -2.81 23.95 -17.65
CA ILE A 306 -4.27 23.78 -17.80
C ILE A 306 -4.64 23.56 -19.27
N ALA A 307 -4.09 24.34 -20.21
CA ALA A 307 -4.36 24.17 -21.64
C ALA A 307 -3.95 22.76 -22.12
N ALA A 308 -2.76 22.28 -21.72
CA ALA A 308 -2.31 20.93 -22.06
C ALA A 308 -3.24 19.86 -21.48
N LYS A 309 -3.69 20.01 -20.21
CA LYS A 309 -4.61 19.06 -19.56
C LYS A 309 -6.01 19.04 -20.16
N LEU A 310 -6.50 20.19 -20.63
CA LEU A 310 -7.76 20.26 -21.39
C LEU A 310 -7.64 19.54 -22.73
N MET A 311 -6.52 19.71 -23.46
CA MET A 311 -6.24 18.97 -24.70
C MET A 311 -6.09 17.46 -24.46
N GLU A 312 -5.59 17.05 -23.29
CA GLU A 312 -5.52 15.63 -22.86
C GLU A 312 -6.89 15.07 -22.45
N GLY A 313 -7.91 15.91 -22.28
CA GLY A 313 -9.23 15.48 -21.83
C GLY A 313 -9.28 15.10 -20.36
N ASP A 314 -8.42 15.69 -19.48
CA ASP A 314 -8.44 15.44 -18.04
C ASP A 314 -9.82 15.82 -17.44
N PRO A 315 -10.60 14.85 -16.90
CA PRO A 315 -11.97 15.12 -16.46
C PRO A 315 -12.05 16.02 -15.23
N GLU A 316 -11.04 15.99 -14.35
CA GLU A 316 -10.98 16.84 -13.14
C GLU A 316 -10.72 18.30 -13.53
N ILE A 317 -9.78 18.52 -14.43
CA ILE A 317 -9.44 19.85 -14.92
C ILE A 317 -10.57 20.41 -15.79
N SER A 318 -11.20 19.59 -16.62
CA SER A 318 -12.37 19.99 -17.40
C SER A 318 -13.52 20.44 -16.50
N ALA A 319 -13.88 19.66 -15.48
CA ALA A 319 -14.91 20.02 -14.51
C ALA A 319 -14.57 21.27 -13.68
N MET A 320 -13.29 21.44 -13.31
CA MET A 320 -12.82 22.64 -12.62
C MET A 320 -12.96 23.87 -13.49
N MET A 321 -12.54 23.81 -14.74
CA MET A 321 -12.60 24.95 -15.68
C MET A 321 -14.04 25.29 -16.09
N GLU A 322 -14.92 24.31 -16.21
CA GLU A 322 -16.36 24.53 -16.43
C GLU A 322 -16.99 25.38 -15.31
N GLY A 323 -16.52 25.19 -14.05
CA GLY A 323 -16.97 25.98 -12.90
C GLY A 323 -16.31 27.37 -12.75
N LEU A 324 -15.12 27.57 -13.32
CA LEU A 324 -14.33 28.80 -13.15
C LEU A 324 -14.45 29.76 -14.34
N ALA A 325 -14.51 29.24 -15.56
CA ALA A 325 -14.56 30.08 -16.76
C ALA A 325 -15.98 30.62 -17.02
N PRO A 326 -16.11 31.86 -17.50
CA PRO A 326 -17.40 32.38 -17.95
C PRO A 326 -18.03 31.48 -19.03
N ALA A 327 -19.36 31.28 -18.96
CA ALA A 327 -20.05 30.36 -19.87
C ALA A 327 -19.77 30.59 -21.38
N PRO A 328 -19.60 31.83 -21.91
CA PRO A 328 -19.21 32.04 -23.29
C PRO A 328 -17.82 31.52 -23.61
N VAL A 329 -16.85 31.73 -22.69
CA VAL A 329 -15.46 31.27 -22.85
C VAL A 329 -15.41 29.75 -22.84
N TRP A 330 -16.08 29.12 -21.86
CA TRP A 330 -16.14 27.65 -21.77
C TRP A 330 -16.81 27.03 -23.01
N GLY A 331 -17.86 27.66 -23.55
CA GLY A 331 -18.49 27.25 -24.79
C GLY A 331 -17.52 27.25 -25.98
N GLN A 332 -16.66 28.26 -26.11
CA GLN A 332 -15.60 28.32 -27.12
C GLN A 332 -14.53 27.26 -26.90
N VAL A 333 -14.03 27.10 -25.69
CA VAL A 333 -13.05 26.05 -25.31
C VAL A 333 -13.59 24.67 -25.71
N ARG A 334 -14.83 24.36 -25.31
CA ARG A 334 -15.47 23.09 -25.64
C ARG A 334 -15.63 22.86 -27.15
N SER A 335 -16.02 23.89 -27.92
CA SER A 335 -16.15 23.77 -29.35
C SER A 335 -14.80 23.50 -30.03
N LEU A 336 -13.74 24.15 -29.56
CA LEU A 336 -12.36 23.93 -30.06
C LEU A 336 -11.88 22.51 -29.78
N LEU A 337 -12.10 22.00 -28.55
CA LEU A 337 -11.71 20.63 -28.17
C LEU A 337 -12.48 19.57 -28.95
N ILE A 338 -13.79 19.78 -29.23
CA ILE A 338 -14.60 18.87 -30.05
C ILE A 338 -14.15 18.89 -31.50
N ALA A 339 -13.73 20.05 -32.03
CA ALA A 339 -13.22 20.16 -33.40
C ALA A 339 -11.86 19.47 -33.60
N HIS A 340 -11.13 19.19 -32.50
CA HIS A 340 -9.80 18.58 -32.52
C HIS A 340 -9.77 17.36 -31.56
N GLU A 341 -10.52 16.32 -31.90
CA GLU A 341 -10.60 15.08 -31.08
C GLU A 341 -9.26 14.36 -30.97
N ASP A 342 -8.31 14.62 -31.86
CA ASP A 342 -6.95 14.09 -31.84
C ASP A 342 -5.95 14.91 -31.01
N SER A 343 -6.42 15.95 -30.29
CA SER A 343 -5.57 16.84 -29.48
C SER A 343 -4.77 16.10 -28.37
N LEU A 344 -5.34 15.05 -27.79
CA LEU A 344 -4.61 14.15 -26.87
C LEU A 344 -3.37 13.57 -27.54
N HIS A 345 -3.52 13.05 -28.77
CA HIS A 345 -2.41 12.45 -29.49
C HIS A 345 -1.33 13.51 -29.84
N ALA A 346 -1.73 14.73 -30.16
CA ALA A 346 -0.80 15.82 -30.46
C ALA A 346 0.05 16.24 -29.22
N VAL A 347 -0.54 16.28 -28.04
CA VAL A 347 0.19 16.57 -26.78
C VAL A 347 1.16 15.43 -26.44
N VAL A 348 0.68 14.19 -26.48
CA VAL A 348 1.50 13.01 -26.15
C VAL A 348 2.68 12.88 -27.14
N CYS A 349 2.42 12.95 -28.44
CA CYS A 349 3.48 12.86 -29.45
C CYS A 349 4.45 14.04 -29.37
N GLY A 350 3.97 15.27 -29.13
CA GLY A 350 4.84 16.43 -28.96
C GLY A 350 5.82 16.28 -27.78
N ARG A 351 5.38 15.67 -26.67
CA ARG A 351 6.28 15.34 -25.55
C ARG A 351 7.30 14.26 -25.92
N TYR A 352 6.90 13.23 -26.68
CA TYR A 352 7.84 12.20 -27.13
C TYR A 352 8.84 12.75 -28.14
N ASP A 353 8.41 13.61 -29.08
CA ASP A 353 9.31 14.26 -30.03
C ASP A 353 10.35 15.14 -29.31
N TRP A 354 9.92 15.89 -28.27
CA TRP A 354 10.81 16.67 -27.39
C TRP A 354 11.80 15.78 -26.62
N VAL A 355 11.33 14.67 -26.04
CA VAL A 355 12.19 13.70 -25.33
C VAL A 355 13.20 13.08 -26.27
N GLU A 356 12.80 12.74 -27.49
CA GLU A 356 13.69 12.15 -28.51
C GLU A 356 14.78 13.13 -28.96
N GLU A 357 14.45 14.41 -29.13
CA GLU A 357 15.43 15.46 -29.45
C GLU A 357 16.51 15.56 -28.36
N ILE A 358 16.08 15.59 -27.08
CA ILE A 358 16.99 15.69 -25.95
C ILE A 358 17.87 14.43 -25.86
N THR A 359 17.28 13.25 -25.93
CA THR A 359 18.01 11.99 -25.77
C THR A 359 19.01 11.76 -26.92
N ARG A 360 18.69 12.15 -28.14
CA ARG A 360 19.63 12.11 -29.26
C ARG A 360 20.87 12.98 -29.02
N ALA A 361 20.71 14.09 -28.30
CA ALA A 361 21.83 15.01 -28.01
C ALA A 361 22.77 14.49 -26.90
N CYS A 362 22.30 13.67 -25.98
CA CYS A 362 23.05 13.31 -24.77
C CYS A 362 23.28 11.80 -24.57
N VAL A 363 22.63 10.93 -25.34
CA VAL A 363 22.76 9.46 -25.18
C VAL A 363 23.53 8.85 -26.32
N SER A 364 24.63 8.17 -26.00
CA SER A 364 25.38 7.36 -26.95
C SER A 364 25.25 5.88 -26.62
N ARG A 365 24.87 5.06 -27.61
CA ARG A 365 24.72 3.61 -27.47
C ARG A 365 25.90 2.92 -28.19
N PHE A 366 26.82 2.32 -27.43
CA PHE A 366 28.00 1.67 -28.00
C PHE A 366 27.72 0.31 -28.66
N ARG A 367 26.53 -0.26 -28.48
CA ARG A 367 26.19 -1.60 -28.98
C ARG A 367 24.78 -1.61 -29.57
N MET A 368 24.60 -0.98 -30.71
CA MET A 368 23.37 -1.17 -31.49
C MET A 368 23.33 -2.61 -32.02
N GLY A 369 22.26 -3.34 -31.71
CA GLY A 369 21.96 -4.66 -32.27
C GLY A 369 22.35 -5.90 -31.43
N GLN A 370 22.96 -5.74 -30.25
CA GLN A 370 23.12 -6.88 -29.35
C GLN A 370 21.85 -7.06 -28.48
N VAL A 371 21.17 -8.19 -28.65
CA VAL A 371 20.07 -8.61 -27.78
C VAL A 371 20.62 -8.77 -26.36
N VAL A 372 20.14 -7.94 -25.43
CA VAL A 372 20.56 -7.99 -24.02
C VAL A 372 20.23 -9.37 -23.45
N MET A 373 21.09 -9.90 -22.57
CA MET A 373 20.86 -11.23 -21.98
C MET A 373 19.48 -11.33 -21.31
N THR A 374 18.98 -10.24 -20.73
CA THR A 374 17.63 -10.13 -20.17
C THR A 374 16.56 -10.45 -21.24
N ASP A 375 16.68 -9.87 -22.45
CA ASP A 375 15.69 -10.09 -23.52
C ASP A 375 15.67 -11.55 -23.98
N ARG A 376 16.84 -12.22 -24.04
CA ARG A 376 16.92 -13.64 -24.36
C ARG A 376 16.25 -14.51 -23.30
N ILE A 377 16.44 -14.20 -22.04
CA ILE A 377 15.82 -14.91 -20.92
C ILE A 377 14.32 -14.65 -20.94
N ASP A 378 13.90 -13.39 -21.12
CA ASP A 378 12.49 -13.01 -21.15
C ASP A 378 11.75 -13.64 -22.34
N HIS A 379 12.39 -13.77 -23.51
CA HIS A 379 11.80 -14.45 -24.66
C HIS A 379 11.39 -15.91 -24.35
N VAL A 380 12.10 -16.58 -23.44
CA VAL A 380 11.77 -17.93 -22.99
C VAL A 380 10.76 -17.90 -21.83
N LEU A 381 11.03 -17.07 -20.80
CA LEU A 381 10.25 -17.06 -19.56
C LEU A 381 8.86 -16.46 -19.70
N THR A 382 8.65 -15.53 -20.64
CA THR A 382 7.34 -14.92 -20.88
C THR A 382 6.41 -15.75 -21.75
N ARG A 383 6.93 -16.79 -22.43
CA ARG A 383 6.09 -17.73 -23.19
C ARG A 383 5.37 -18.69 -22.23
N PRO A 384 4.03 -18.81 -22.28
CA PRO A 384 3.27 -19.66 -21.34
C PRO A 384 3.75 -21.10 -21.28
N VAL A 385 4.18 -21.66 -22.42
CA VAL A 385 4.65 -23.06 -22.52
C VAL A 385 5.89 -23.34 -21.64
N PHE A 386 6.80 -22.40 -21.56
CA PHE A 386 8.03 -22.53 -20.76
C PHE A 386 7.90 -21.79 -19.42
N GLY A 387 7.22 -20.65 -19.40
CA GLY A 387 7.07 -19.81 -18.22
C GLY A 387 6.33 -20.51 -17.07
N ILE A 388 5.26 -21.27 -17.37
CA ILE A 388 4.51 -22.00 -16.33
C ILE A 388 5.35 -23.12 -15.70
N PRO A 389 6.00 -24.03 -16.46
CA PRO A 389 6.90 -25.03 -15.86
C PRO A 389 8.03 -24.42 -15.05
N VAL A 390 8.65 -23.33 -15.53
CA VAL A 390 9.71 -22.63 -14.79
C VAL A 390 9.15 -22.01 -13.51
N LEU A 391 7.97 -21.37 -13.56
CA LEU A 391 7.30 -20.85 -12.38
C LEU A 391 7.06 -21.92 -11.33
N LEU A 392 6.53 -23.08 -11.74
CA LEU A 392 6.30 -24.21 -10.84
C LEU A 392 7.61 -24.75 -10.26
N ALA A 393 8.67 -24.82 -11.06
CA ALA A 393 10.00 -25.23 -10.59
C ALA A 393 10.59 -24.23 -9.58
N VAL A 394 10.47 -22.93 -9.84
CA VAL A 394 10.94 -21.87 -8.93
C VAL A 394 10.15 -21.91 -7.63
N LEU A 395 8.82 -21.97 -7.68
CA LEU A 395 7.98 -22.08 -6.47
C LEU A 395 8.27 -23.37 -5.70
N GLY A 396 8.41 -24.51 -6.42
CA GLY A 396 8.83 -25.76 -5.83
C GLY A 396 10.19 -25.65 -5.13
N GLY A 397 11.15 -24.96 -5.73
CA GLY A 397 12.46 -24.66 -5.15
C GLY A 397 12.37 -23.82 -3.88
N VAL A 398 11.52 -22.78 -3.87
CA VAL A 398 11.25 -21.97 -2.68
C VAL A 398 10.71 -22.82 -1.54
N PHE A 399 9.69 -23.64 -1.81
CA PHE A 399 9.13 -24.52 -0.78
C PHE A 399 10.14 -25.57 -0.32
N PHE A 400 10.84 -26.22 -1.26
CA PHE A 400 11.86 -27.22 -0.93
C PHE A 400 12.93 -26.65 -0.01
N LEU A 401 13.46 -25.46 -0.33
CA LEU A 401 14.49 -24.81 0.49
C LEU A 401 13.93 -24.41 1.86
N THR A 402 12.73 -23.81 1.88
CA THR A 402 12.04 -23.40 3.10
C THR A 402 11.84 -24.58 4.05
N TYR A 403 11.42 -25.72 3.56
CA TYR A 403 11.18 -26.89 4.40
C TYR A 403 12.47 -27.62 4.74
N LYS A 404 13.36 -27.85 3.78
CA LYS A 404 14.61 -28.61 4.01
C LYS A 404 15.53 -27.94 5.03
N VAL A 405 15.57 -26.61 5.05
CA VAL A 405 16.38 -25.83 5.99
C VAL A 405 15.57 -25.40 7.21
N GLY A 406 14.31 -25.02 7.02
CA GLY A 406 13.46 -24.51 8.08
C GLY A 406 13.06 -25.54 9.13
N PHE A 407 12.70 -26.78 8.71
CA PHE A 407 12.29 -27.84 9.64
C PHE A 407 13.36 -28.24 10.65
N PRO A 408 14.63 -28.47 10.29
CA PRO A 408 15.66 -28.76 11.28
C PRO A 408 15.84 -27.65 12.31
N LEU A 409 15.83 -26.39 11.85
CA LEU A 409 15.94 -25.23 12.74
C LEU A 409 14.71 -25.09 13.66
N GLN A 410 13.50 -25.36 13.14
CA GLN A 410 12.28 -25.38 13.92
C GLN A 410 12.35 -26.44 15.01
N LYS A 411 12.77 -27.68 14.68
CA LYS A 411 12.92 -28.77 15.65
C LYS A 411 13.96 -28.44 16.73
N LEU A 412 15.07 -27.81 16.34
CA LEU A 412 16.08 -27.35 17.29
C LEU A 412 15.47 -26.36 18.28
N LEU A 413 14.76 -25.35 17.77
CA LEU A 413 14.14 -24.33 18.60
C LEU A 413 13.02 -24.88 19.48
N GLU A 414 12.23 -25.82 18.96
CA GLU A 414 11.23 -26.57 19.74
C GLU A 414 11.87 -27.36 20.87
N GLY A 415 13.00 -28.00 20.63
CA GLY A 415 13.79 -28.68 21.65
C GLY A 415 14.29 -27.74 22.73
N LEU A 416 14.80 -26.57 22.36
CA LEU A 416 15.24 -25.53 23.31
C LEU A 416 14.09 -25.01 24.16
N ILE A 417 12.92 -24.75 23.57
CA ILE A 417 11.74 -24.28 24.31
C ILE A 417 11.23 -25.37 25.27
N LYS A 418 11.21 -26.64 24.84
CA LYS A 418 10.85 -27.77 25.72
C LYS A 418 11.83 -27.91 26.87
N GLY A 419 13.15 -27.81 26.63
CA GLY A 419 14.18 -27.79 27.67
C GLY A 419 13.97 -26.67 28.66
N PHE A 420 13.80 -25.43 28.16
CA PHE A 420 13.52 -24.26 29.01
C PHE A 420 12.22 -24.45 29.85
N THR A 421 11.18 -25.04 29.26
CA THR A 421 9.93 -25.33 29.97
C THR A 421 10.16 -26.38 31.08
N ALA A 422 10.95 -27.43 30.80
CA ALA A 422 11.29 -28.46 31.77
C ALA A 422 12.12 -27.88 32.93
N ASP A 423 13.07 -26.99 32.67
CA ASP A 423 13.91 -26.35 33.68
C ASP A 423 13.12 -25.36 34.56
N ILE A 424 12.11 -24.67 34.01
CA ILE A 424 11.26 -23.75 34.80
C ILE A 424 10.21 -24.48 35.63
N THR A 425 9.70 -25.60 35.16
CA THR A 425 8.60 -26.35 35.85
C THR A 425 8.89 -26.64 37.32
N PRO A 426 10.11 -27.05 37.77
CA PRO A 426 10.41 -27.27 39.16
C PRO A 426 10.29 -26.00 40.04
N PHE A 427 10.61 -24.83 39.51
CA PHE A 427 10.49 -23.55 40.22
C PHE A 427 9.03 -23.11 40.41
N LEU A 428 8.13 -23.63 39.60
CA LEU A 428 6.70 -23.34 39.67
C LEU A 428 5.88 -24.36 40.48
N THR A 429 6.54 -25.32 41.12
CA THR A 429 5.85 -26.36 41.92
C THR A 429 5.12 -25.79 43.14
N THR A 430 5.58 -24.66 43.70
CA THR A 430 4.94 -23.94 44.79
C THR A 430 3.81 -23.01 44.37
N ALA A 431 3.68 -22.74 43.08
CA ALA A 431 2.62 -21.89 42.56
C ALA A 431 1.29 -22.64 42.43
N PRO A 432 0.14 -21.95 42.56
CA PRO A 432 -1.18 -22.53 42.30
C PRO A 432 -1.27 -23.15 40.90
N ASP A 433 -1.99 -24.27 40.77
CA ASP A 433 -2.09 -25.02 39.50
C ASP A 433 -2.57 -24.17 38.32
N TRP A 434 -3.50 -23.25 38.54
CA TRP A 434 -3.97 -22.32 37.51
C TRP A 434 -2.87 -21.37 37.02
N LEU A 435 -2.01 -20.87 37.92
CA LEU A 435 -0.92 -19.95 37.55
C LEU A 435 0.19 -20.70 36.81
N ARG A 436 0.52 -21.92 37.27
CA ARG A 436 1.46 -22.80 36.59
C ARG A 436 0.97 -23.13 35.17
N GLY A 437 -0.30 -23.50 35.02
CA GLY A 437 -0.91 -23.80 33.75
C GLY A 437 -0.95 -22.57 32.79
N LEU A 438 -1.28 -21.40 33.35
CA LEU A 438 -1.27 -20.14 32.57
C LEU A 438 0.13 -19.80 32.04
N LEU A 439 1.14 -19.90 32.92
CA LEU A 439 2.51 -19.56 32.49
C LEU A 439 3.07 -20.58 31.48
N ILE A 440 2.91 -21.87 31.74
CA ILE A 440 3.44 -22.91 30.86
C ILE A 440 2.58 -23.08 29.62
N GLY A 441 1.27 -23.25 29.74
CA GLY A 441 0.37 -23.52 28.63
C GLY A 441 -0.02 -22.26 27.86
N GLY A 442 -0.38 -21.19 28.57
CA GLY A 442 -0.83 -19.93 27.95
C GLY A 442 0.33 -19.08 27.40
N VAL A 443 1.28 -18.72 28.26
CA VAL A 443 2.33 -17.76 27.91
C VAL A 443 3.48 -18.43 27.15
N ILE A 444 4.12 -19.44 27.76
CA ILE A 444 5.28 -20.13 27.13
C ILE A 444 4.82 -20.92 25.91
N GLY A 445 3.67 -21.58 25.96
CA GLY A 445 3.08 -22.28 24.83
C GLY A 445 2.73 -21.34 23.68
N GLY A 446 2.11 -20.19 23.98
CA GLY A 446 1.78 -19.16 22.99
C GLY A 446 3.00 -18.47 22.38
N ALA A 447 3.95 -18.03 23.21
CA ALA A 447 5.20 -17.43 22.73
C ALA A 447 6.05 -18.47 21.97
N GLY A 448 6.12 -19.71 22.49
CA GLY A 448 6.82 -20.81 21.87
C GLY A 448 6.31 -21.14 20.48
N SER A 449 5.00 -21.16 20.28
CA SER A 449 4.42 -21.40 18.93
C SER A 449 4.85 -20.35 17.91
N VAL A 450 4.90 -19.07 18.29
CA VAL A 450 5.38 -17.98 17.41
C VAL A 450 6.86 -18.15 17.09
N LEU A 451 7.69 -18.43 18.12
CA LEU A 451 9.14 -18.55 17.97
C LEU A 451 9.53 -19.77 17.13
N THR A 452 8.85 -20.91 17.31
CA THR A 452 9.13 -22.13 16.52
C THR A 452 8.85 -21.99 15.02
N PHE A 453 7.89 -21.10 14.63
CA PHE A 453 7.63 -20.81 13.22
C PHE A 453 8.59 -19.78 12.60
N LEU A 454 9.30 -19.02 13.44
CA LEU A 454 10.17 -17.92 12.96
C LEU A 454 11.25 -18.36 11.96
N PRO A 455 11.97 -19.49 12.13
CA PRO A 455 12.97 -19.93 11.17
C PRO A 455 12.39 -20.23 9.77
N ILE A 456 11.23 -20.87 9.72
CA ILE A 456 10.55 -21.16 8.44
C ILE A 456 10.15 -19.87 7.74
N LEU A 457 9.57 -18.90 8.47
CA LEU A 457 9.18 -17.61 7.92
C LEU A 457 10.39 -16.80 7.44
N LEU A 458 11.50 -16.83 8.19
CA LEU A 458 12.72 -16.11 7.83
C LEU A 458 13.29 -16.63 6.52
N ILE A 459 13.38 -17.95 6.34
CA ILE A 459 13.87 -18.55 5.10
C ILE A 459 12.91 -18.28 3.94
N PHE A 460 11.60 -18.39 4.18
CA PHE A 460 10.59 -18.06 3.18
C PHE A 460 10.68 -16.59 2.74
N PHE A 461 10.82 -15.66 3.68
CA PHE A 461 10.99 -14.24 3.35
C PHE A 461 12.31 -13.96 2.63
N ALA A 462 13.39 -14.68 2.97
CA ALA A 462 14.67 -14.55 2.30
C ALA A 462 14.60 -15.01 0.84
N THR A 463 14.00 -16.17 0.59
CA THR A 463 13.84 -16.70 -0.77
C THR A 463 12.91 -15.84 -1.60
N LEU A 464 11.83 -15.32 -1.00
CA LEU A 464 10.91 -14.43 -1.69
C LEU A 464 11.56 -13.08 -2.00
N ALA A 465 12.29 -12.49 -1.04
CA ALA A 465 13.03 -11.25 -1.24
C ALA A 465 14.10 -11.40 -2.34
N LEU A 466 14.76 -12.56 -2.41
CA LEU A 466 15.69 -12.90 -3.48
C LEU A 466 15.01 -12.87 -4.86
N LEU A 467 13.83 -13.50 -5.00
CA LEU A 467 13.09 -13.51 -6.26
C LEU A 467 12.56 -12.13 -6.65
N GLU A 468 12.17 -11.34 -5.67
CA GLU A 468 11.71 -9.96 -5.85
C GLU A 468 12.88 -9.07 -6.29
N ASP A 469 14.02 -9.15 -5.61
CA ASP A 469 15.22 -8.38 -5.91
C ASP A 469 15.77 -8.69 -7.31
N VAL A 470 15.88 -9.96 -7.69
CA VAL A 470 16.32 -10.38 -9.04
C VAL A 470 15.35 -9.92 -10.14
N GLY A 471 14.09 -9.56 -9.82
CA GLY A 471 13.08 -9.13 -10.79
C GLY A 471 12.23 -10.28 -11.38
N TYR A 472 12.33 -11.50 -10.84
CA TYR A 472 11.56 -12.66 -11.33
C TYR A 472 10.07 -12.54 -11.08
N MET A 473 9.65 -11.90 -9.96
CA MET A 473 8.23 -11.79 -9.59
C MET A 473 7.38 -11.03 -10.62
N ALA A 474 7.94 -10.06 -11.32
CA ALA A 474 7.25 -9.36 -12.40
C ALA A 474 6.94 -10.30 -13.59
N ARG A 475 7.90 -11.18 -13.96
CA ARG A 475 7.72 -12.16 -15.03
C ARG A 475 6.68 -13.22 -14.64
N ALA A 476 6.73 -13.68 -13.40
CA ALA A 476 5.75 -14.59 -12.84
C ALA A 476 4.32 -14.01 -12.92
N ALA A 477 4.15 -12.74 -12.54
CA ALA A 477 2.88 -12.03 -12.65
C ALA A 477 2.42 -11.89 -14.11
N PHE A 478 3.34 -11.59 -15.05
CA PHE A 478 3.05 -11.49 -16.46
C PHE A 478 2.56 -12.84 -17.05
N VAL A 479 3.25 -13.94 -16.74
CA VAL A 479 2.88 -15.29 -17.22
C VAL A 479 1.51 -15.71 -16.69
N MET A 480 1.20 -15.36 -15.45
CA MET A 480 -0.05 -15.72 -14.79
C MET A 480 -1.22 -14.79 -15.10
N ASP A 481 -0.98 -13.64 -15.76
CA ASP A 481 -1.99 -12.63 -16.02
C ASP A 481 -3.23 -13.20 -16.73
N ARG A 482 -3.03 -13.99 -17.78
CA ARG A 482 -4.13 -14.64 -18.51
C ARG A 482 -5.02 -15.52 -17.60
N PHE A 483 -4.41 -16.24 -16.65
CA PHE A 483 -5.16 -17.08 -15.71
C PHE A 483 -5.85 -16.26 -14.64
N MET A 484 -5.21 -15.17 -14.20
CA MET A 484 -5.83 -14.24 -13.24
C MET A 484 -7.06 -13.57 -13.83
N HIS A 485 -7.04 -13.19 -15.10
CA HIS A 485 -8.20 -12.63 -15.79
C HIS A 485 -9.41 -13.57 -15.84
N LEU A 486 -9.21 -14.90 -15.93
CA LEU A 486 -10.32 -15.87 -15.87
C LEU A 486 -11.07 -15.82 -14.53
N VAL A 487 -10.39 -15.41 -13.46
CA VAL A 487 -10.95 -15.28 -12.11
C VAL A 487 -11.40 -13.82 -11.83
N GLY A 488 -11.26 -12.92 -12.79
CA GLY A 488 -11.55 -11.49 -12.65
C GLY A 488 -10.50 -10.70 -11.90
N LEU A 489 -9.27 -11.21 -11.86
CA LEU A 489 -8.12 -10.57 -11.20
C LEU A 489 -7.11 -10.07 -12.23
N HIS A 490 -6.26 -9.14 -11.83
CA HIS A 490 -5.10 -8.71 -12.61
C HIS A 490 -3.88 -9.59 -12.32
N GLY A 491 -2.93 -9.67 -13.26
CA GLY A 491 -1.66 -10.37 -13.07
C GLY A 491 -0.89 -9.92 -11.82
N LYS A 492 -0.97 -8.64 -11.44
CA LYS A 492 -0.39 -8.11 -10.19
C LYS A 492 -0.96 -8.80 -8.93
N SER A 493 -2.20 -9.32 -8.98
CA SER A 493 -2.83 -10.06 -7.88
C SER A 493 -2.17 -11.42 -7.62
N PHE A 494 -1.46 -11.97 -8.61
CA PHE A 494 -0.70 -13.20 -8.45
C PHE A 494 0.39 -13.09 -7.37
N ILE A 495 1.04 -11.90 -7.25
CA ILE A 495 2.12 -11.68 -6.27
C ILE A 495 1.61 -11.87 -4.83
N PRO A 496 0.55 -11.16 -4.35
CA PRO A 496 -0.06 -11.44 -3.06
C PRO A 496 -0.49 -12.89 -2.86
N MET A 497 -1.10 -13.51 -3.87
CA MET A 497 -1.54 -14.90 -3.78
C MET A 497 -0.36 -15.87 -3.65
N CYS A 498 0.72 -15.65 -4.40
CA CYS A 498 1.95 -16.42 -4.28
C CYS A 498 2.56 -16.33 -2.87
N ILE A 499 2.60 -15.11 -2.29
CA ILE A 499 3.03 -14.90 -0.91
C ILE A 499 2.10 -15.64 0.07
N GLY A 500 0.80 -15.70 -0.25
CA GLY A 500 -0.24 -16.38 0.54
C GLY A 500 0.01 -17.86 0.77
N PHE A 501 0.63 -18.56 -0.18
CA PHE A 501 1.04 -19.96 0.01
C PHE A 501 2.04 -20.13 1.16
N GLY A 502 2.85 -19.13 1.45
CA GLY A 502 3.67 -19.10 2.67
C GLY A 502 2.89 -18.62 3.86
N CYS A 503 2.37 -17.39 3.80
CA CYS A 503 1.64 -16.78 4.92
C CYS A 503 0.65 -15.71 4.41
N ASN A 504 -0.62 -15.80 4.84
CA ASN A 504 -1.66 -14.85 4.43
C ASN A 504 -1.47 -13.44 5.03
N VAL A 505 -0.73 -13.28 6.13
CA VAL A 505 -0.48 -11.97 6.75
C VAL A 505 0.29 -11.04 5.81
N PRO A 506 1.51 -11.37 5.35
CA PRO A 506 2.23 -10.55 4.38
C PRO A 506 1.53 -10.51 3.02
N ALA A 507 0.78 -11.54 2.64
CA ALA A 507 -0.02 -11.56 1.41
C ALA A 507 -1.04 -10.42 1.40
N ILE A 508 -1.84 -10.26 2.44
CA ILE A 508 -2.80 -9.15 2.58
C ILE A 508 -2.08 -7.79 2.59
N MET A 509 -0.93 -7.70 3.25
CA MET A 509 -0.16 -6.43 3.26
C MET A 509 0.38 -6.07 1.88
N SER A 510 0.75 -7.06 1.05
CA SER A 510 1.29 -6.82 -0.29
C SER A 510 0.23 -6.45 -1.34
N VAL A 511 -1.06 -6.58 -1.02
CA VAL A 511 -2.16 -6.18 -1.93
C VAL A 511 -2.13 -4.69 -2.27
N ARG A 512 -1.42 -3.89 -1.49
CA ARG A 512 -1.22 -2.46 -1.75
C ARG A 512 -0.56 -2.13 -3.09
N ILE A 513 0.16 -3.09 -3.70
CA ILE A 513 0.76 -2.95 -5.04
C ILE A 513 -0.27 -2.90 -6.17
N ILE A 514 -1.54 -3.25 -5.89
CA ILE A 514 -2.63 -3.27 -6.86
C ILE A 514 -3.28 -1.89 -6.89
N GLU A 515 -3.28 -1.25 -8.04
CA GLU A 515 -3.77 0.12 -8.24
C GLU A 515 -5.30 0.20 -8.17
N SER A 516 -6.02 -0.71 -8.85
CA SER A 516 -7.48 -0.74 -8.84
C SER A 516 -8.03 -1.10 -7.46
N LYS A 517 -8.90 -0.24 -6.91
CA LYS A 517 -9.56 -0.46 -5.60
C LYS A 517 -10.40 -1.74 -5.59
N LYS A 518 -11.08 -2.04 -6.71
CA LYS A 518 -11.92 -3.24 -6.84
C LYS A 518 -11.07 -4.50 -6.94
N ALA A 519 -10.03 -4.51 -7.78
CA ALA A 519 -9.11 -5.63 -7.90
C ALA A 519 -8.36 -5.88 -6.58
N ARG A 520 -7.98 -4.83 -5.86
CA ARG A 520 -7.39 -4.90 -4.52
C ARG A 520 -8.35 -5.56 -3.53
N LEU A 521 -9.61 -5.14 -3.53
CA LEU A 521 -10.65 -5.70 -2.65
C LEU A 521 -10.91 -7.17 -2.99
N LEU A 522 -11.07 -7.51 -4.27
CA LEU A 522 -11.28 -8.89 -4.73
C LEU A 522 -10.10 -9.77 -4.33
N THR A 523 -8.86 -9.31 -4.49
CA THR A 523 -7.67 -10.03 -4.05
C THR A 523 -7.67 -10.25 -2.54
N MET A 524 -8.05 -9.25 -1.74
CA MET A 524 -8.18 -9.39 -0.28
C MET A 524 -9.28 -10.40 0.13
N LEU A 525 -10.38 -10.46 -0.62
CA LEU A 525 -11.46 -11.43 -0.38
C LEU A 525 -11.02 -12.86 -0.70
N LEU A 526 -10.18 -13.05 -1.71
CA LEU A 526 -9.73 -14.37 -2.17
C LEU A 526 -8.47 -14.87 -1.45
N THR A 527 -7.60 -13.98 -0.96
CA THR A 527 -6.36 -14.37 -0.26
C THR A 527 -6.57 -15.35 0.91
N PRO A 528 -7.64 -15.24 1.74
CA PRO A 528 -7.91 -16.21 2.80
C PRO A 528 -8.12 -17.65 2.33
N PHE A 529 -8.49 -17.86 1.08
CA PHE A 529 -8.64 -19.19 0.48
C PHE A 529 -7.30 -19.79 0.03
N VAL A 530 -6.24 -19.01 -0.08
CA VAL A 530 -4.90 -19.54 -0.44
C VAL A 530 -4.37 -20.41 0.72
N PRO A 531 -3.97 -21.65 0.46
CA PRO A 531 -3.48 -22.56 1.50
C PRO A 531 -2.08 -22.13 1.97
N CYS A 532 -1.98 -21.62 3.20
CA CYS A 532 -0.69 -21.27 3.80
C CYS A 532 0.05 -22.49 4.36
N THR A 533 1.35 -22.33 4.64
CA THR A 533 2.22 -23.41 5.16
C THR A 533 1.66 -24.08 6.43
N ALA A 534 1.04 -23.30 7.33
CA ALA A 534 0.44 -23.84 8.56
C ALA A 534 -0.77 -24.74 8.26
N ARG A 535 -1.61 -24.38 7.28
CA ARG A 535 -2.71 -25.26 6.82
C ARG A 535 -2.17 -26.53 6.19
N LEU A 536 -1.13 -26.42 5.35
CA LEU A 536 -0.51 -27.60 4.71
C LEU A 536 0.15 -28.52 5.75
N ALA A 537 0.72 -27.99 6.83
CA ALA A 537 1.29 -28.80 7.90
C ALA A 537 0.21 -29.63 8.64
N VAL A 538 -0.95 -29.03 8.94
CA VAL A 538 -2.07 -29.75 9.57
C VAL A 538 -2.65 -30.76 8.58
N LEU A 539 -2.82 -30.38 7.31
CA LEU A 539 -3.30 -31.27 6.26
C LEU A 539 -2.42 -32.53 6.14
N THR A 540 -1.10 -32.35 6.02
CA THR A 540 -0.16 -33.46 5.88
C THR A 540 -0.12 -34.36 7.12
N PHE A 541 -0.19 -33.76 8.31
CA PHE A 541 -0.19 -34.49 9.58
C PHE A 541 -1.43 -35.40 9.72
N VAL A 542 -2.62 -34.85 9.55
CA VAL A 542 -3.87 -35.60 9.70
C VAL A 542 -4.05 -36.59 8.53
N ALA A 543 -3.69 -36.20 7.31
CA ALA A 543 -3.74 -37.11 6.17
C ALA A 543 -2.80 -38.30 6.36
N ALA A 544 -1.57 -38.12 6.82
CA ALA A 544 -0.63 -39.19 7.12
C ALA A 544 -1.12 -40.11 8.24
N ALA A 545 -1.81 -39.55 9.26
CA ALA A 545 -2.37 -40.36 10.33
C ALA A 545 -3.53 -41.24 9.88
N VAL A 546 -4.51 -40.68 9.15
CA VAL A 546 -5.78 -41.35 8.85
C VAL A 546 -5.74 -42.14 7.55
N PHE A 547 -5.07 -41.65 6.49
CA PHE A 547 -5.10 -42.23 5.16
C PHE A 547 -3.84 -43.04 4.82
N ALA A 548 -2.82 -43.05 5.70
CA ALA A 548 -1.59 -43.85 5.56
C ALA A 548 -0.99 -43.86 4.15
N ALA A 549 -1.20 -44.93 3.34
CA ALA A 549 -0.66 -45.07 2.00
C ALA A 549 -1.21 -44.04 1.00
N ASP A 550 -2.48 -43.61 1.16
CA ASP A 550 -3.18 -42.69 0.26
C ASP A 550 -3.01 -41.21 0.67
N ALA A 551 -2.27 -40.97 1.75
CA ALA A 551 -2.10 -39.60 2.30
C ALA A 551 -1.63 -38.58 1.25
N THR A 552 -0.68 -38.97 0.38
CA THR A 552 -0.17 -38.08 -0.68
C THR A 552 -1.25 -37.72 -1.69
N LEU A 553 -2.07 -38.68 -2.09
CA LEU A 553 -3.17 -38.45 -3.04
C LEU A 553 -4.23 -37.53 -2.41
N VAL A 554 -4.58 -37.77 -1.14
CA VAL A 554 -5.53 -36.92 -0.41
C VAL A 554 -5.01 -35.50 -0.28
N VAL A 555 -3.74 -35.30 0.04
CA VAL A 555 -3.12 -33.96 0.13
C VAL A 555 -3.20 -33.23 -1.22
N TRP A 556 -2.81 -33.89 -2.31
CA TRP A 556 -2.86 -33.30 -3.64
C TRP A 556 -4.29 -33.02 -4.10
N SER A 557 -5.23 -33.89 -3.84
CA SER A 557 -6.65 -33.68 -4.18
C SER A 557 -7.26 -32.50 -3.44
N LEU A 558 -6.96 -32.34 -2.14
CA LEU A 558 -7.45 -31.24 -1.34
C LEU A 558 -6.81 -29.91 -1.69
N VAL A 559 -5.52 -29.88 -2.03
CA VAL A 559 -4.86 -28.66 -2.53
C VAL A 559 -5.45 -28.26 -3.88
N THR A 560 -5.68 -29.22 -4.79
CA THR A 560 -6.31 -28.97 -6.09
C THR A 560 -7.75 -28.46 -5.90
N LEU A 561 -8.54 -29.10 -5.04
CA LEU A 561 -9.89 -28.64 -4.70
C LEU A 561 -9.89 -27.21 -4.17
N ASN A 562 -8.93 -26.88 -3.30
CA ASN A 562 -8.81 -25.53 -2.74
C ASN A 562 -8.57 -24.48 -3.82
N ILE A 563 -7.68 -24.76 -4.79
CA ILE A 563 -7.41 -23.86 -5.93
C ILE A 563 -8.65 -23.71 -6.82
N LEU A 564 -9.37 -24.81 -7.08
CA LEU A 564 -10.61 -24.80 -7.86
C LEU A 564 -11.70 -23.97 -7.17
N VAL A 565 -11.87 -24.14 -5.84
CA VAL A 565 -12.81 -23.35 -5.04
C VAL A 565 -12.44 -21.86 -5.06
N LEU A 566 -11.16 -21.53 -4.92
CA LEU A 566 -10.67 -20.14 -5.02
C LEU A 566 -11.04 -19.54 -6.38
N GLY A 567 -10.79 -20.26 -7.47
CA GLY A 567 -11.16 -19.84 -8.82
C GLY A 567 -12.67 -19.66 -9.00
N ALA A 568 -13.47 -20.60 -8.52
CA ALA A 568 -14.93 -20.55 -8.62
C ALA A 568 -15.51 -19.37 -7.82
N VAL A 569 -15.04 -19.16 -6.59
CA VAL A 569 -15.45 -18.03 -5.74
C VAL A 569 -15.07 -16.72 -6.40
N GLY A 570 -13.86 -16.61 -6.96
CA GLY A 570 -13.40 -15.43 -7.68
C GLY A 570 -14.28 -15.10 -8.88
N MET A 571 -14.59 -16.09 -9.73
CA MET A 571 -15.49 -15.92 -10.87
C MET A 571 -16.90 -15.49 -10.46
N VAL A 572 -17.44 -16.07 -9.39
CA VAL A 572 -18.77 -15.68 -8.86
C VAL A 572 -18.76 -14.22 -8.38
N ILE A 573 -17.76 -13.84 -7.58
CA ILE A 573 -17.71 -12.47 -7.05
C ILE A 573 -17.50 -11.46 -8.19
N HIS A 574 -16.62 -11.76 -9.14
CA HIS A 574 -16.36 -10.89 -10.30
C HIS A 574 -17.62 -10.69 -11.13
N ASN A 575 -18.28 -11.77 -11.54
CA ASN A 575 -19.41 -11.71 -12.47
C ASN A 575 -20.68 -11.07 -11.85
N PHE A 576 -20.93 -11.29 -10.55
CA PHE A 576 -22.17 -10.84 -9.92
C PHE A 576 -22.03 -9.53 -9.14
N PHE A 577 -20.83 -9.22 -8.60
CA PHE A 577 -20.68 -8.10 -7.67
C PHE A 577 -19.69 -7.03 -8.13
N MET A 578 -18.72 -7.37 -9.01
CA MET A 578 -17.59 -6.49 -9.31
C MET A 578 -17.25 -6.43 -10.80
N LYS A 579 -18.26 -6.41 -11.69
CA LYS A 579 -18.00 -6.17 -13.11
C LYS A 579 -17.24 -4.86 -13.28
N GLU A 580 -16.06 -4.95 -13.84
CA GLU A 580 -15.21 -3.82 -14.19
C GLU A 580 -14.85 -3.93 -15.66
N GLU A 581 -14.72 -2.80 -16.33
CA GLU A 581 -14.09 -2.80 -17.66
C GLU A 581 -12.64 -3.28 -17.49
N PRO A 582 -12.14 -4.15 -18.38
CA PRO A 582 -10.79 -4.66 -18.29
C PRO A 582 -9.79 -3.51 -18.43
N THR A 583 -9.23 -3.08 -17.28
CA THR A 583 -8.10 -2.15 -17.31
C THR A 583 -6.90 -2.85 -17.93
N PRO A 584 -6.23 -2.26 -18.92
CA PRO A 584 -5.08 -2.90 -19.55
C PRO A 584 -4.00 -3.18 -18.52
N PHE A 585 -3.47 -4.40 -18.54
CA PHE A 585 -2.35 -4.80 -17.68
C PHE A 585 -1.06 -4.16 -18.19
N ILE A 586 -0.59 -3.14 -17.49
CA ILE A 586 0.70 -2.51 -17.78
C ILE A 586 1.62 -2.77 -16.59
N MET A 587 2.69 -3.53 -16.85
CA MET A 587 3.72 -3.78 -15.83
C MET A 587 5.10 -3.68 -16.49
N GLU A 588 5.98 -2.91 -15.85
CA GLU A 588 7.38 -2.90 -16.23
C GLU A 588 8.06 -4.20 -15.82
N LEU A 589 8.81 -4.78 -16.74
CA LEU A 589 9.69 -5.89 -16.47
C LEU A 589 11.07 -5.32 -16.10
N PRO A 590 11.43 -5.25 -14.80
CA PRO A 590 12.73 -4.73 -14.40
C PRO A 590 13.83 -5.62 -14.99
N LEU A 591 14.99 -5.03 -15.27
CA LEU A 591 16.14 -5.81 -15.75
C LEU A 591 16.61 -6.79 -14.67
N TYR A 592 17.08 -7.97 -15.10
CA TYR A 592 17.74 -8.89 -14.18
C TYR A 592 19.05 -8.30 -13.68
N HIS A 593 19.20 -8.26 -12.39
CA HIS A 593 20.46 -7.86 -11.74
C HIS A 593 20.92 -8.90 -10.71
N ARG A 594 22.18 -8.80 -10.33
CA ARG A 594 22.71 -9.67 -9.28
C ARG A 594 22.06 -9.30 -7.95
N PRO A 595 21.65 -10.30 -7.15
CA PRO A 595 21.03 -10.03 -5.86
C PRO A 595 22.00 -9.32 -4.91
N ASP A 596 21.48 -8.29 -4.23
CA ASP A 596 22.25 -7.56 -3.21
C ASP A 596 21.93 -8.13 -1.81
N PRO A 597 22.91 -8.80 -1.15
CA PRO A 597 22.71 -9.39 0.17
C PRO A 597 22.26 -8.38 1.23
N ASN A 598 22.72 -7.13 1.14
CA ASN A 598 22.38 -6.10 2.13
C ASN A 598 20.90 -5.71 2.00
N THR A 599 20.44 -5.46 0.79
CA THR A 599 19.03 -5.14 0.50
C THR A 599 18.13 -6.29 0.93
N ILE A 600 18.46 -7.54 0.56
CA ILE A 600 17.71 -8.73 0.97
C ILE A 600 17.69 -8.84 2.49
N GLY A 601 18.86 -8.70 3.16
CA GLY A 601 18.94 -8.76 4.61
C GLY A 601 18.05 -7.74 5.33
N HIS A 602 18.04 -6.49 4.87
CA HIS A 602 17.19 -5.44 5.41
C HIS A 602 15.69 -5.73 5.21
N VAL A 603 15.28 -6.18 4.03
CA VAL A 603 13.89 -6.54 3.73
C VAL A 603 13.43 -7.70 4.61
N VAL A 604 14.25 -8.75 4.74
CA VAL A 604 13.95 -9.92 5.58
C VAL A 604 13.81 -9.52 7.04
N TRP A 605 14.76 -8.74 7.56
CA TRP A 605 14.74 -8.26 8.93
C TRP A 605 13.47 -7.44 9.23
N TRP A 606 13.18 -6.49 8.36
CA TRP A 606 12.01 -5.62 8.53
C TRP A 606 10.69 -6.39 8.50
N ARG A 607 10.52 -7.30 7.52
CA ARG A 607 9.33 -8.16 7.42
C ARG A 607 9.20 -9.07 8.64
N THR A 608 10.30 -9.63 9.12
CA THR A 608 10.34 -10.50 10.32
C THR A 608 9.97 -9.74 11.59
N VAL A 609 10.58 -8.59 11.85
CA VAL A 609 10.28 -7.76 13.01
C VAL A 609 8.83 -7.26 12.98
N ALA A 610 8.34 -6.84 11.81
CA ALA A 610 6.95 -6.43 11.65
C ALA A 610 5.96 -7.57 11.94
N PHE A 611 6.29 -8.80 11.51
CA PHE A 611 5.50 -9.99 11.84
C PHE A 611 5.50 -10.25 13.35
N VAL A 612 6.66 -10.34 14.00
CA VAL A 612 6.77 -10.61 15.44
C VAL A 612 6.02 -9.57 16.25
N ARG A 613 6.18 -8.29 15.94
CA ARG A 613 5.48 -7.21 16.67
C ARG A 613 3.96 -7.25 16.49
N LYS A 614 3.47 -7.50 15.27
CA LYS A 614 2.02 -7.42 14.96
C LYS A 614 1.31 -8.75 15.20
N ALA A 615 1.84 -9.83 14.65
CA ALA A 615 1.20 -11.14 14.74
C ALA A 615 1.52 -11.84 16.09
N GLY A 616 2.75 -11.70 16.60
CA GLY A 616 3.17 -12.32 17.85
C GLY A 616 2.35 -11.86 19.05
N THR A 617 2.09 -10.55 19.17
CA THR A 617 1.24 -10.03 20.27
C THR A 617 -0.19 -10.55 20.20
N ILE A 618 -0.77 -10.63 18.99
CA ILE A 618 -2.14 -11.14 18.79
C ILE A 618 -2.20 -12.63 19.14
N ILE A 619 -1.25 -13.42 18.63
CA ILE A 619 -1.21 -14.87 18.86
C ILE A 619 -1.03 -15.14 20.35
N LEU A 620 -0.13 -14.42 21.03
CA LEU A 620 0.08 -14.57 22.47
C LEU A 620 -1.20 -14.26 23.28
N THR A 621 -1.84 -13.12 22.98
CA THR A 621 -3.09 -12.74 23.66
C THR A 621 -4.20 -13.77 23.44
N MET A 622 -4.35 -14.24 22.21
CA MET A 622 -5.35 -15.25 21.87
C MET A 622 -5.02 -16.62 22.46
N SER A 623 -3.74 -16.99 22.56
CA SER A 623 -3.30 -18.24 23.20
C SER A 623 -3.66 -18.25 24.68
N ILE A 624 -3.44 -17.13 25.37
CA ILE A 624 -3.83 -16.95 26.79
C ILE A 624 -5.36 -17.08 26.92
N LEU A 625 -6.11 -16.44 26.02
CA LEU A 625 -7.57 -16.49 26.04
C LEU A 625 -8.09 -17.93 25.84
N VAL A 626 -7.55 -18.65 24.85
CA VAL A 626 -7.95 -20.05 24.59
C VAL A 626 -7.57 -20.94 25.77
N TRP A 627 -6.41 -20.72 26.38
CA TRP A 627 -6.02 -21.45 27.59
C TRP A 627 -7.01 -21.19 28.72
N LEU A 628 -7.42 -19.94 28.97
CA LEU A 628 -8.44 -19.60 29.96
C LEU A 628 -9.77 -20.32 29.67
N LEU A 629 -10.25 -20.31 28.48
CA LEU A 629 -11.47 -21.01 28.06
C LEU A 629 -11.37 -22.53 28.19
N ALA A 630 -10.18 -23.11 28.05
CA ALA A 630 -9.93 -24.54 28.21
C ALA A 630 -9.73 -24.95 29.68
N TYR A 631 -9.33 -24.01 30.53
CA TYR A 631 -9.08 -24.28 31.95
C TYR A 631 -10.33 -24.11 32.82
N PHE A 632 -11.13 -23.08 32.62
CA PHE A 632 -12.30 -22.80 33.45
C PHE A 632 -13.50 -23.68 33.08
N PRO A 633 -14.34 -24.15 34.12
CA PRO A 633 -14.30 -23.75 35.54
C PRO A 633 -13.37 -24.57 36.45
N ASP A 634 -13.11 -25.82 36.13
CA ASP A 634 -12.54 -26.80 37.07
C ASP A 634 -11.23 -27.47 36.61
N GLY A 635 -10.59 -26.92 35.60
CA GLY A 635 -9.30 -27.41 35.09
C GLY A 635 -9.40 -28.69 34.25
N ARG A 636 -10.60 -29.23 34.03
CA ARG A 636 -10.85 -30.40 33.18
C ARG A 636 -11.29 -29.93 31.78
N THR A 637 -10.64 -30.45 30.75
CA THR A 637 -10.92 -30.05 29.38
C THR A 637 -12.35 -30.41 28.94
N GLU A 638 -12.93 -31.49 29.45
CA GLU A 638 -14.28 -31.95 29.06
C GLU A 638 -15.41 -31.09 29.65
N THR A 639 -15.21 -30.45 30.80
CA THR A 639 -16.15 -29.58 31.48
C THR A 639 -15.88 -28.10 31.23
N SER A 640 -14.85 -27.79 30.45
CA SER A 640 -14.41 -26.42 30.16
C SER A 640 -15.43 -25.62 29.35
N ILE A 641 -15.31 -24.29 29.47
CA ILE A 641 -16.10 -23.36 28.62
C ILE A 641 -15.87 -23.67 27.13
N LEU A 642 -14.65 -24.05 26.74
CA LEU A 642 -14.31 -24.41 25.37
C LEU A 642 -15.06 -25.68 24.92
N ALA A 643 -15.17 -26.70 25.77
CA ALA A 643 -15.96 -27.89 25.50
C ALA A 643 -17.46 -27.59 25.43
N TRP A 644 -17.96 -26.73 26.32
CA TRP A 644 -19.36 -26.26 26.25
C TRP A 644 -19.67 -25.56 24.92
N ILE A 645 -18.78 -24.68 24.45
CA ILE A 645 -18.90 -24.05 23.11
C ILE A 645 -18.86 -25.12 22.00
N GLY A 646 -18.01 -26.14 22.12
CA GLY A 646 -17.92 -27.26 21.20
C GLY A 646 -19.23 -28.02 21.09
N HIS A 647 -19.84 -28.40 22.23
CA HIS A 647 -21.15 -29.05 22.26
C HIS A 647 -22.28 -28.19 21.76
N LEU A 648 -22.26 -26.87 22.03
CA LEU A 648 -23.24 -25.93 21.51
C LEU A 648 -23.21 -25.84 19.97
N LEU A 649 -22.03 -25.96 19.39
CA LEU A 649 -21.83 -25.88 17.94
C LEU A 649 -21.80 -27.25 17.26
N GLU A 650 -21.83 -28.37 17.99
CA GLU A 650 -21.87 -29.73 17.46
C GLU A 650 -23.01 -29.96 16.45
N PRO A 651 -24.23 -29.43 16.64
CA PRO A 651 -25.30 -29.57 15.66
C PRO A 651 -24.95 -29.01 14.27
N LEU A 652 -24.05 -28.02 14.17
CA LEU A 652 -23.50 -27.52 12.92
C LEU A 652 -22.40 -28.44 12.36
N GLY A 653 -21.74 -29.22 13.21
CA GLY A 653 -20.75 -30.22 12.80
C GLY A 653 -21.36 -31.51 12.27
N LEU A 654 -22.54 -31.93 12.75
CA LEU A 654 -23.18 -33.18 12.34
C LEU A 654 -23.36 -33.37 10.85
N PRO A 655 -23.83 -32.35 10.06
CA PRO A 655 -23.94 -32.47 8.61
C PRO A 655 -22.57 -32.67 7.89
N LEU A 656 -21.49 -32.28 8.56
CA LEU A 656 -20.09 -32.45 8.12
C LEU A 656 -19.49 -33.75 8.61
N GLY A 657 -20.18 -34.54 9.45
CA GLY A 657 -19.66 -35.73 10.12
C GLY A 657 -18.66 -35.43 11.24
N LEU A 658 -18.67 -34.22 11.79
CA LEU A 658 -17.72 -33.76 12.81
C LEU A 658 -18.37 -33.83 14.19
N ASP A 659 -17.66 -34.41 15.16
CA ASP A 659 -17.99 -34.38 16.57
C ASP A 659 -17.61 -33.05 17.23
N TRP A 660 -18.05 -32.85 18.48
CA TRP A 660 -17.74 -31.63 19.24
C TRP A 660 -16.22 -31.41 19.42
N LYS A 661 -15.40 -32.47 19.49
CA LYS A 661 -13.93 -32.36 19.62
C LYS A 661 -13.31 -31.79 18.34
N MET A 662 -13.75 -32.27 17.20
CA MET A 662 -13.31 -31.75 15.89
C MET A 662 -13.79 -30.31 15.67
N VAL A 663 -15.04 -29.99 16.02
CA VAL A 663 -15.58 -28.62 15.96
C VAL A 663 -14.75 -27.69 16.87
N THR A 664 -14.43 -28.11 18.09
CA THR A 664 -13.57 -27.36 19.00
C THR A 664 -12.18 -27.12 18.41
N ALA A 665 -11.60 -28.15 17.77
CA ALA A 665 -10.30 -28.00 17.09
C ALA A 665 -10.35 -26.99 15.91
N LEU A 666 -11.47 -26.94 15.17
CA LEU A 666 -11.66 -25.91 14.13
C LEU A 666 -11.75 -24.51 14.71
N ILE A 667 -12.44 -24.33 15.85
CA ILE A 667 -12.55 -23.03 16.54
C ILE A 667 -11.16 -22.56 16.99
N THR A 668 -10.41 -23.42 17.67
CA THR A 668 -9.05 -23.06 18.15
C THR A 668 -8.08 -22.82 17.00
N SER A 669 -8.31 -23.44 15.82
CA SER A 669 -7.54 -23.19 14.61
C SER A 669 -7.64 -21.74 14.08
N VAL A 670 -8.61 -20.97 14.56
CA VAL A 670 -8.71 -19.53 14.23
C VAL A 670 -7.59 -18.74 14.88
N VAL A 671 -7.09 -19.14 16.03
CA VAL A 671 -5.96 -18.49 16.69
C VAL A 671 -4.68 -18.69 15.89
N ALA A 672 -4.33 -19.96 15.68
CA ALA A 672 -3.27 -20.42 14.82
C ALA A 672 -3.66 -21.80 14.28
N LYS A 673 -3.42 -22.06 13.00
CA LYS A 673 -3.95 -23.27 12.33
C LYS A 673 -3.45 -24.57 12.95
N GLU A 674 -2.23 -24.58 13.37
CA GLU A 674 -1.58 -25.71 14.07
C GLU A 674 -2.22 -26.02 15.42
N ASN A 675 -2.92 -25.08 16.05
CA ASN A 675 -3.62 -25.34 17.30
C ASN A 675 -4.71 -26.42 17.15
N ALA A 676 -5.20 -26.66 15.94
CA ALA A 676 -6.11 -27.78 15.71
C ALA A 676 -5.52 -29.12 16.15
N ILE A 677 -4.25 -29.39 15.80
CA ILE A 677 -3.55 -30.62 16.20
C ILE A 677 -3.34 -30.65 17.74
N ALA A 678 -2.89 -29.55 18.31
CA ALA A 678 -2.66 -29.44 19.74
C ALA A 678 -3.96 -29.66 20.54
N THR A 679 -5.07 -29.06 20.09
CA THR A 679 -6.38 -29.21 20.72
C THR A 679 -6.89 -30.65 20.60
N LEU A 680 -6.78 -31.29 19.45
CA LEU A 680 -7.13 -32.71 19.30
C LEU A 680 -6.29 -33.60 20.22
N GLY A 681 -4.98 -33.31 20.34
CA GLY A 681 -4.11 -34.04 21.26
C GLY A 681 -4.56 -33.94 22.72
N VAL A 682 -4.94 -32.75 23.17
CA VAL A 682 -5.46 -32.51 24.54
C VAL A 682 -6.82 -33.19 24.74
N LEU A 683 -7.76 -33.05 23.78
CA LEU A 683 -9.13 -33.59 23.87
C LEU A 683 -9.18 -35.13 23.78
N TYR A 684 -8.17 -35.75 23.15
CA TYR A 684 -8.04 -37.22 23.13
C TYR A 684 -7.04 -37.75 24.22
N GLY A 685 -6.48 -36.87 25.07
CA GLY A 685 -5.61 -37.23 26.18
C GLY A 685 -4.25 -37.79 25.76
N VAL A 686 -3.75 -37.44 24.55
CA VAL A 686 -2.51 -37.98 23.98
C VAL A 686 -1.58 -36.87 23.46
N GLY A 687 -0.27 -37.08 23.61
CA GLY A 687 0.71 -36.17 22.97
C GLY A 687 0.79 -36.36 21.45
N GLY A 688 1.47 -35.43 20.76
CA GLY A 688 1.48 -35.39 19.29
C GLY A 688 1.84 -36.71 18.57
N GLN A 689 2.80 -37.50 19.09
CA GLN A 689 3.10 -38.82 18.54
C GLN A 689 2.02 -39.87 18.88
N GLY A 690 1.38 -39.77 20.05
CA GLY A 690 0.25 -40.60 20.42
C GLY A 690 -0.97 -40.32 19.54
N LEU A 691 -1.17 -39.08 19.13
CA LEU A 691 -2.29 -38.67 18.28
C LEU A 691 -2.26 -39.34 16.89
N LEU A 692 -1.08 -39.61 16.31
CA LEU A 692 -0.92 -40.34 15.07
C LEU A 692 -1.49 -41.78 15.15
N LYS A 693 -1.47 -42.39 16.35
CA LYS A 693 -2.00 -43.75 16.59
C LYS A 693 -3.50 -43.73 16.93
N VAL A 694 -3.97 -42.66 17.56
CA VAL A 694 -5.36 -42.56 18.03
C VAL A 694 -6.29 -42.04 16.93
N LEU A 695 -5.84 -41.09 16.10
CA LEU A 695 -6.67 -40.51 15.02
C LEU A 695 -7.33 -41.54 14.09
N PRO A 696 -6.63 -42.58 13.60
CA PRO A 696 -7.26 -43.57 12.75
C PRO A 696 -8.38 -44.37 13.42
N THR A 697 -8.36 -44.49 14.76
CA THR A 697 -9.36 -45.25 15.53
C THR A 697 -10.60 -44.44 15.89
N VAL A 698 -10.47 -43.11 15.99
CA VAL A 698 -11.55 -42.22 16.42
C VAL A 698 -12.12 -41.37 15.29
N MET A 699 -11.39 -41.23 14.21
CA MET A 699 -11.77 -40.42 13.05
C MET A 699 -11.84 -41.29 11.79
N GLY A 700 -13.04 -41.59 11.32
CA GLY A 700 -13.22 -42.33 10.04
C GLY A 700 -12.73 -41.51 8.84
N HIS A 701 -12.52 -42.16 7.69
CA HIS A 701 -12.00 -41.50 6.48
C HIS A 701 -12.90 -40.33 5.99
N ALA A 702 -14.23 -40.54 5.96
CA ALA A 702 -15.15 -39.48 5.50
C ALA A 702 -15.20 -38.25 6.42
N PRO A 703 -15.29 -38.36 7.79
CA PRO A 703 -15.14 -37.23 8.69
C PRO A 703 -13.78 -36.54 8.59
N ALA A 704 -12.69 -37.32 8.42
CA ALA A 704 -11.35 -36.79 8.25
C ALA A 704 -11.23 -35.92 7.00
N LEU A 705 -11.74 -36.41 5.87
CA LEU A 705 -11.75 -35.68 4.59
C LEU A 705 -12.54 -34.36 4.72
N SER A 706 -13.72 -34.42 5.36
CA SER A 706 -14.54 -33.25 5.64
C SER A 706 -13.81 -32.24 6.54
N PHE A 707 -13.24 -32.70 7.67
CA PHE A 707 -12.48 -31.86 8.59
C PHE A 707 -11.34 -31.13 7.90
N LEU A 708 -10.56 -31.85 7.09
CA LEU A 708 -9.44 -31.28 6.35
C LEU A 708 -9.92 -30.28 5.29
N THR A 709 -11.01 -30.58 4.57
CA THR A 709 -11.61 -29.68 3.60
C THR A 709 -12.08 -28.38 4.25
N VAL A 710 -12.80 -28.48 5.38
CA VAL A 710 -13.23 -27.32 6.15
C VAL A 710 -12.01 -26.54 6.64
N LEU A 711 -11.04 -27.17 7.27
CA LEU A 711 -9.83 -26.51 7.80
C LEU A 711 -9.08 -25.70 6.73
N MET A 712 -8.98 -26.27 5.50
CA MET A 712 -8.30 -25.63 4.38
C MET A 712 -9.01 -24.35 3.90
N LEU A 713 -10.33 -24.33 3.92
CA LEU A 713 -11.14 -23.20 3.46
C LEU A 713 -11.62 -22.29 4.60
N PHE A 714 -11.47 -22.72 5.85
CA PHE A 714 -12.00 -22.04 7.04
C PHE A 714 -11.44 -20.64 7.23
N VAL A 715 -12.09 -19.88 8.11
CA VAL A 715 -11.68 -18.53 8.50
C VAL A 715 -10.16 -18.46 8.72
N PRO A 716 -9.47 -17.43 8.22
CA PRO A 716 -8.02 -17.31 8.38
C PRO A 716 -7.63 -17.13 9.86
N CYS A 717 -6.33 -17.24 10.18
CA CYS A 717 -5.86 -17.07 11.55
C CYS A 717 -6.09 -15.63 12.07
N ALA A 718 -6.14 -15.48 13.40
CA ALA A 718 -6.41 -14.21 14.08
C ALA A 718 -5.48 -13.07 13.62
N ALA A 719 -4.21 -13.38 13.35
CA ALA A 719 -3.26 -12.42 12.80
C ALA A 719 -3.67 -11.90 11.42
N THR A 720 -4.14 -12.80 10.54
CA THR A 720 -4.64 -12.42 9.20
C THR A 720 -5.92 -11.60 9.31
N ILE A 721 -6.86 -12.00 10.19
CA ILE A 721 -8.11 -11.26 10.44
C ILE A 721 -7.81 -9.82 10.88
N ALA A 722 -6.86 -9.65 11.80
CA ALA A 722 -6.48 -8.32 12.29
C ALA A 722 -5.87 -7.43 11.20
N VAL A 723 -5.05 -8.01 10.31
CA VAL A 723 -4.48 -7.28 9.17
C VAL A 723 -5.56 -6.97 8.14
N MET A 724 -6.45 -7.92 7.83
CA MET A 724 -7.59 -7.69 6.93
C MET A 724 -8.49 -6.54 7.42
N LYS A 725 -8.81 -6.52 8.72
CA LYS A 725 -9.60 -5.43 9.32
C LYS A 725 -8.94 -4.06 9.14
N ARG A 726 -7.61 -4.01 9.14
CA ARG A 726 -6.84 -2.77 8.96
C ARG A 726 -6.73 -2.36 7.48
N GLU A 727 -6.53 -3.32 6.57
CA GLU A 727 -6.35 -3.05 5.13
C GLU A 727 -7.69 -2.84 4.40
N MET A 728 -8.75 -3.50 4.85
CA MET A 728 -10.12 -3.27 4.37
C MET A 728 -10.70 -2.06 5.11
N ALA A 729 -10.73 -0.90 4.47
CA ALA A 729 -11.25 0.34 5.07
C ALA A 729 -12.75 0.25 5.42
N ASP A 730 -13.54 -0.55 4.69
CA ASP A 730 -14.97 -0.74 4.89
C ASP A 730 -15.25 -2.00 5.72
N ARG A 731 -15.92 -1.78 6.87
CA ARG A 731 -16.36 -2.85 7.78
C ARG A 731 -17.27 -3.87 7.11
N ARG A 732 -18.08 -3.46 6.12
CA ARG A 732 -19.01 -4.35 5.40
C ARG A 732 -18.24 -5.42 4.64
N TRP A 733 -17.23 -5.04 3.86
CA TRP A 733 -16.42 -5.97 3.09
C TRP A 733 -15.58 -6.89 3.98
N PHE A 734 -15.11 -6.39 5.12
CA PHE A 734 -14.44 -7.22 6.12
C PHE A 734 -15.36 -8.33 6.65
N VAL A 735 -16.58 -7.98 7.07
CA VAL A 735 -17.56 -8.97 7.56
C VAL A 735 -17.96 -9.93 6.45
N THR A 736 -18.19 -9.41 5.23
CA THR A 736 -18.51 -10.24 4.05
C THR A 736 -17.43 -11.27 3.79
N SER A 737 -16.13 -10.92 3.93
CA SER A 737 -15.01 -11.86 3.76
C SER A 737 -15.05 -13.00 4.77
N LEU A 738 -15.32 -12.71 6.05
CA LEU A 738 -15.41 -13.73 7.09
C LEU A 738 -16.63 -14.64 6.88
N VAL A 739 -17.78 -14.07 6.56
CA VAL A 739 -18.99 -14.85 6.26
C VAL A 739 -18.78 -15.72 5.01
N LEU A 740 -18.17 -15.17 3.97
CA LEU A 740 -17.88 -15.90 2.75
C LEU A 740 -17.00 -17.13 3.02
N THR A 741 -15.90 -16.95 3.78
CA THR A 741 -15.03 -18.08 4.13
C THR A 741 -15.73 -19.13 4.97
N LEU A 742 -16.60 -18.74 5.90
CA LEU A 742 -17.42 -19.67 6.70
C LEU A 742 -18.41 -20.43 5.82
N VAL A 743 -19.18 -19.75 5.00
CA VAL A 743 -20.20 -20.36 4.14
C VAL A 743 -19.56 -21.32 3.13
N VAL A 744 -18.50 -20.88 2.45
CA VAL A 744 -17.80 -21.70 1.45
C VAL A 744 -17.19 -22.93 2.11
N SER A 745 -16.49 -22.77 3.25
CA SER A 745 -15.89 -23.91 3.95
C SER A 745 -16.93 -24.92 4.42
N TYR A 746 -18.08 -24.46 4.88
CA TYR A 746 -19.17 -25.31 5.32
C TYR A 746 -19.80 -26.08 4.15
N LEU A 747 -20.15 -25.40 3.05
CA LEU A 747 -20.78 -26.03 1.88
C LEU A 747 -19.84 -27.04 1.21
N VAL A 748 -18.58 -26.68 1.01
CA VAL A 748 -17.60 -27.58 0.36
C VAL A 748 -17.25 -28.74 1.29
N GLY A 749 -17.13 -28.51 2.59
CA GLY A 749 -16.90 -29.56 3.59
C GLY A 749 -18.05 -30.57 3.64
N MET A 750 -19.31 -30.09 3.61
CA MET A 750 -20.49 -30.95 3.55
C MET A 750 -20.53 -31.75 2.25
N ALA A 751 -20.20 -31.13 1.11
CA ALA A 751 -20.12 -31.84 -0.16
C ALA A 751 -19.02 -32.93 -0.12
N ALA A 752 -17.84 -32.63 0.41
CA ALA A 752 -16.76 -33.60 0.57
C ALA A 752 -17.17 -34.76 1.47
N TYR A 753 -17.86 -34.52 2.57
CA TYR A 753 -18.39 -35.54 3.45
C TYR A 753 -19.38 -36.46 2.72
N ARG A 754 -20.35 -35.87 2.01
CA ARG A 754 -21.36 -36.64 1.25
C ARG A 754 -20.77 -37.49 0.13
N ILE A 755 -19.81 -36.91 -0.60
CA ILE A 755 -19.09 -37.64 -1.66
C ILE A 755 -18.30 -38.81 -1.07
N ALA A 756 -17.58 -38.58 0.05
CA ALA A 756 -16.82 -39.65 0.71
C ALA A 756 -17.73 -40.79 1.18
N LEU A 757 -18.90 -40.49 1.75
CA LEU A 757 -19.88 -41.53 2.11
C LEU A 757 -20.43 -42.29 0.91
N TRP A 758 -20.67 -41.59 -0.22
CA TRP A 758 -21.18 -42.21 -1.45
C TRP A 758 -20.14 -43.07 -2.14
N THR A 759 -18.86 -42.71 -2.08
CA THR A 759 -17.75 -43.48 -2.63
C THR A 759 -17.30 -44.64 -1.75
N GLY A 760 -17.81 -44.73 -0.52
CA GLY A 760 -17.46 -45.81 0.42
C GLY A 760 -16.12 -45.58 1.14
N LEU A 761 -15.63 -44.38 1.13
CA LEU A 761 -14.40 -43.95 1.84
C LEU A 761 -14.63 -43.81 3.33
#